data_58d9056af1f00fc005131aa17f32c80b
#
_entry.id   58d9056af1f00fc005131aa17f32c80b
#
_cell.length_a   1.000
_cell.length_b   1.000
_cell.length_c   1.000
_cell.angle_alpha   90.00
_cell.angle_beta   90.00
_cell.angle_gamma   90.00
#
_symmetry.space_group_name_H-M   'P 1'
#
loop_
_entity.id
_entity.type
_entity.pdbx_description
1 polymer ?
#
loop_
_entity_poly.entity_id
_entity_poly.type
_entity_poly.pdbx_seq_one_letter_code
_entity_poly.pdbx_strand_id
1 'polypeptide(L)'
;MSVFQKILKAGEGKRVRQLAELVGPINDLAEETAALSDAELRAKTDEFRARLEEGETLDDLLIEAFAVVREAATRVLGQRHYDVQLMGGMALHFGWIAEMKTGEGKTLVSTLPVYLNALAGEGVHVVTVNDYLATRDANWMGELHRFLGIRVGRVGPDLQDFDDKRAAYAADVTYGTNTEFGFDYLRDNMARRSEHMVQRGHHFAIVDEVDSILIDEARTPLIISGPASDVTKLYYQFASIARALTRDTDYEVDEEKKTVVPTEAGIEKVERQLGVTNLYDAVATNYVHQLGQALRAKELFHRDKDYLVDSGEVKIVDEFTGRTLEGRRWSDGLHQAVEAKERVRIQEENHTWATVTLQNYFRLYEKLAGMTGTAETEAAEFGNTYGLSVVPIPTNQPAIRQDQPDLIYKTEAAKFAAIVEDVRDRIDIGQPILLGTASVEKSELLSRELSKAGIPHEVLNAKQHFREAEIVAQAGRKGAVTVATNMAGRGVDVILGGNFEGLATREVVGQGLTPGTDEYEVAYQAALKKLKPITQADGDEVRAAGGLYVLGTERHDSRRIDNQLRGRSGRQGDPGESRFYLSLEDELLRLFATGAVSWVMDRAMPEEEAIEAKMVSKAIERAQNTVEARNAEIRKDVLKYDEVMNEQRKVIYKRRQQVIDGEDIHDATIELIEERLADAVAAHVGLGFAEEWDFNALVLDLQSYYPTEQTVEALSAYTDAEEIGSLVVDDAVGQYEKKSENYPGGLDTAKEIERDVMLQILDQRWRDHLSDMDYLRDGIHLRQVAQQDPLTAWQKEGYLMFEHLLEAVDIDYVRYITHVEATAAPAIEESTLDEGLEGALTNESAVATELPAHVSTGPSAPTNTSHEKLGRNDPCWCGSKRKFKQCHGRS
;
A
#
# COMPACT_ATOMS: atom_id res chain seq x y z
N MET A 1 -8.45 31.39 -8.80
CA MET A 1 -9.10 30.66 -7.71
C MET A 1 -10.60 30.62 -7.97
N SER A 2 -11.19 29.42 -8.02
CA SER A 2 -12.64 29.26 -8.19
C SER A 2 -13.39 29.79 -6.96
N VAL A 3 -14.69 30.10 -7.12
CA VAL A 3 -15.56 30.53 -5.99
C VAL A 3 -15.55 29.47 -4.89
N PHE A 4 -15.49 28.21 -5.25
CA PHE A 4 -15.43 27.07 -4.34
C PHE A 4 -14.15 27.06 -3.48
N GLN A 5 -12.99 27.36 -4.06
CA GLN A 5 -11.72 27.51 -3.33
C GLN A 5 -11.73 28.71 -2.37
N LYS A 6 -12.45 29.78 -2.69
CA LYS A 6 -12.60 30.93 -1.77
C LYS A 6 -13.49 30.61 -0.57
N ILE A 7 -14.52 29.78 -0.77
CA ILE A 7 -15.41 29.34 0.32
C ILE A 7 -14.68 28.37 1.26
N LEU A 8 -13.90 27.42 0.72
CA LEU A 8 -13.06 26.52 1.51
C LEU A 8 -12.06 27.32 2.38
N LYS A 9 -11.32 28.25 1.79
CA LYS A 9 -10.36 29.12 2.54
C LYS A 9 -11.01 30.00 3.61
N ALA A 10 -12.26 30.42 3.43
CA ALA A 10 -12.98 31.16 4.47
C ALA A 10 -13.30 30.30 5.71
N GLY A 11 -13.51 28.98 5.51
CA GLY A 11 -13.70 28.02 6.61
C GLY A 11 -12.40 27.68 7.35
N GLU A 12 -11.28 27.57 6.63
CA GLU A 12 -9.96 27.26 7.17
C GLU A 12 -9.49 28.28 8.19
N GLY A 13 -9.58 29.56 7.88
CA GLY A 13 -9.19 30.63 8.81
C GLY A 13 -10.03 30.70 10.09
N LYS A 14 -11.26 30.16 10.09
CA LYS A 14 -12.08 30.02 11.28
C LYS A 14 -11.58 28.86 12.16
N ARG A 15 -11.28 27.71 11.54
CA ARG A 15 -10.74 26.52 12.25
C ARG A 15 -9.41 26.84 12.91
N VAL A 16 -8.47 27.46 12.19
CA VAL A 16 -7.17 27.87 12.75
C VAL A 16 -7.34 28.78 13.97
N ARG A 17 -8.29 29.72 13.95
CA ARG A 17 -8.58 30.57 15.10
C ARG A 17 -9.15 29.80 16.27
N GLN A 18 -10.07 28.87 16.03
CA GLN A 18 -10.63 28.01 17.08
C GLN A 18 -9.54 27.17 17.76
N LEU A 19 -8.62 26.59 16.97
CA LEU A 19 -7.47 25.86 17.53
C LEU A 19 -6.56 26.77 18.35
N ALA A 20 -6.29 27.99 17.86
CA ALA A 20 -5.45 28.95 18.58
C ALA A 20 -6.05 29.39 19.93
N GLU A 21 -7.38 29.47 20.05
CA GLU A 21 -8.07 29.81 21.31
C GLU A 21 -7.88 28.75 22.41
N LEU A 22 -7.70 27.47 22.01
CA LEU A 22 -7.49 26.36 22.97
C LEU A 22 -6.04 26.25 23.45
N VAL A 23 -5.08 26.90 22.79
CA VAL A 23 -3.66 26.85 23.18
C VAL A 23 -3.43 27.55 24.54
N GLY A 24 -4.10 28.66 24.78
CA GLY A 24 -3.98 29.42 26.07
C GLY A 24 -4.27 28.56 27.30
N PRO A 25 -5.44 27.93 27.39
CA PRO A 25 -5.77 27.01 28.48
C PRO A 25 -4.77 25.87 28.70
N ILE A 26 -4.18 25.30 27.61
CA ILE A 26 -3.13 24.28 27.75
C ILE A 26 -1.84 24.88 28.35
N ASN A 27 -1.49 26.11 27.95
CA ASN A 27 -0.34 26.82 28.51
C ASN A 27 -0.51 27.16 29.98
N ASP A 28 -1.72 27.49 30.40
CA ASP A 28 -2.04 27.85 31.81
C ASP A 28 -1.79 26.67 32.76
N LEU A 29 -1.92 25.42 32.29
CA LEU A 29 -1.64 24.20 33.07
C LEU A 29 -0.14 23.82 33.13
N ALA A 30 0.74 24.57 32.48
CA ALA A 30 2.16 24.19 32.34
C ALA A 30 2.89 24.15 33.70
N GLU A 31 2.63 25.08 34.61
CA GLU A 31 3.27 25.13 35.96
C GLU A 31 2.75 23.99 36.84
N GLU A 32 1.45 23.70 36.77
CA GLU A 32 0.80 22.64 37.54
C GLU A 32 1.33 21.27 37.10
N THR A 33 1.37 20.98 35.79
CA THR A 33 1.88 19.72 35.27
C THR A 33 3.38 19.52 35.50
N ALA A 34 4.15 20.60 35.45
CA ALA A 34 5.59 20.56 35.76
C ALA A 34 5.89 20.29 37.25
N ALA A 35 4.97 20.62 38.14
CA ALA A 35 5.11 20.37 39.57
C ALA A 35 4.84 18.90 39.98
N LEU A 36 4.16 18.12 39.10
CA LEU A 36 3.86 16.71 39.36
C LEU A 36 5.15 15.87 39.30
N SER A 37 5.25 14.88 40.18
CA SER A 37 6.27 13.82 40.03
C SER A 37 5.97 12.92 38.83
N ASP A 38 6.94 12.14 38.41
CA ASP A 38 6.76 11.18 37.29
C ASP A 38 5.64 10.18 37.58
N ALA A 39 5.50 9.73 38.80
CA ALA A 39 4.43 8.82 39.21
C ALA A 39 3.05 9.49 39.18
N GLU A 40 2.95 10.75 39.59
CA GLU A 40 1.69 11.52 39.56
C GLU A 40 1.32 11.87 38.12
N LEU A 41 2.28 12.23 37.29
CA LEU A 41 2.05 12.50 35.85
C LEU A 41 1.53 11.25 35.13
N ARG A 42 2.11 10.08 35.42
CA ARG A 42 1.63 8.82 34.91
C ARG A 42 0.22 8.48 35.42
N ALA A 43 -0.07 8.72 36.71
CA ALA A 43 -1.37 8.42 37.31
C ALA A 43 -2.52 9.23 36.65
N LYS A 44 -2.22 10.34 35.97
CA LYS A 44 -3.22 11.08 35.19
C LYS A 44 -3.87 10.23 34.09
N THR A 45 -3.18 9.24 33.56
CA THR A 45 -3.77 8.31 32.58
C THR A 45 -4.91 7.50 33.18
N ASP A 46 -4.73 6.97 34.40
CA ASP A 46 -5.76 6.20 35.09
C ASP A 46 -6.92 7.13 35.55
N GLU A 47 -6.62 8.34 35.96
CA GLU A 47 -7.62 9.38 36.28
C GLU A 47 -8.49 9.70 35.05
N PHE A 48 -7.88 9.94 33.90
CA PHE A 48 -8.62 10.24 32.65
C PHE A 48 -9.49 9.08 32.20
N ARG A 49 -8.99 7.84 32.28
CA ARG A 49 -9.79 6.66 31.97
C ARG A 49 -11.02 6.54 32.89
N ALA A 50 -10.85 6.77 34.20
CA ALA A 50 -11.97 6.75 35.14
C ALA A 50 -13.01 7.82 34.79
N ARG A 51 -12.59 9.03 34.43
CA ARG A 51 -13.49 10.12 34.02
C ARG A 51 -14.26 9.79 32.73
N LEU A 52 -13.62 9.09 31.76
CA LEU A 52 -14.31 8.58 30.56
C LEU A 52 -15.36 7.54 30.94
N GLU A 53 -15.08 6.63 31.88
CA GLU A 53 -16.05 5.66 32.39
C GLU A 53 -17.22 6.35 33.14
N GLU A 54 -16.99 7.50 33.78
CA GLU A 54 -18.00 8.32 34.38
C GLU A 54 -18.83 9.15 33.38
N GLY A 55 -18.45 9.14 32.08
CA GLY A 55 -19.23 9.76 31.01
C GLY A 55 -18.69 11.09 30.48
N GLU A 56 -17.50 11.54 30.90
CA GLU A 56 -16.80 12.62 30.18
C GLU A 56 -16.39 12.19 28.78
N THR A 57 -16.18 13.14 27.88
CA THR A 57 -15.76 12.89 26.52
C THR A 57 -14.26 13.13 26.34
N LEU A 58 -13.67 12.60 25.27
CA LEU A 58 -12.28 12.90 24.91
C LEU A 58 -12.05 14.41 24.66
N ASP A 59 -13.07 15.11 24.16
CA ASP A 59 -13.01 16.56 23.96
C ASP A 59 -12.93 17.33 25.29
N ASP A 60 -13.59 16.86 26.35
CA ASP A 60 -13.53 17.46 27.68
C ASP A 60 -12.14 17.30 28.30
N LEU A 61 -11.48 16.18 28.06
CA LEU A 61 -10.13 15.87 28.56
C LEU A 61 -8.99 16.51 27.72
N LEU A 62 -9.26 17.04 26.53
CA LEU A 62 -8.26 17.47 25.56
C LEU A 62 -7.21 18.41 26.16
N ILE A 63 -7.62 19.43 26.89
CA ILE A 63 -6.73 20.47 27.44
C ILE A 63 -5.76 19.87 28.44
N GLU A 64 -6.29 19.11 29.42
CA GLU A 64 -5.48 18.46 30.46
C GLU A 64 -4.55 17.39 29.87
N ALA A 65 -5.08 16.53 28.98
CA ALA A 65 -4.31 15.48 28.35
C ALA A 65 -3.14 16.05 27.52
N PHE A 66 -3.37 17.11 26.76
CA PHE A 66 -2.31 17.77 25.98
C PHE A 66 -1.25 18.41 26.86
N ALA A 67 -1.64 18.99 28.02
CA ALA A 67 -0.68 19.53 28.99
C ALA A 67 0.19 18.40 29.58
N VAL A 68 -0.41 17.26 29.93
CA VAL A 68 0.29 16.05 30.42
C VAL A 68 1.28 15.51 29.40
N VAL A 69 0.87 15.34 28.14
CA VAL A 69 1.75 14.86 27.06
C VAL A 69 2.89 15.83 26.81
N ARG A 70 2.63 17.13 26.79
CA ARG A 70 3.64 18.16 26.59
C ARG A 70 4.73 18.12 27.66
N GLU A 71 4.35 17.95 28.93
CA GLU A 71 5.29 17.81 30.03
C GLU A 71 6.04 16.50 29.96
N ALA A 72 5.36 15.39 29.70
CA ALA A 72 6.00 14.08 29.51
C ALA A 72 7.02 14.09 28.36
N ALA A 73 6.71 14.73 27.23
CA ALA A 73 7.66 14.89 26.11
C ALA A 73 8.89 15.70 26.51
N THR A 74 8.72 16.71 27.35
CA THR A 74 9.83 17.51 27.87
C THR A 74 10.76 16.66 28.72
N ARG A 75 10.23 15.79 29.59
CA ARG A 75 11.01 14.94 30.50
C ARG A 75 11.67 13.76 29.78
N VAL A 76 10.93 13.06 28.93
CA VAL A 76 11.36 11.80 28.32
C VAL A 76 12.20 12.06 27.06
N LEU A 77 11.72 12.94 26.18
CA LEU A 77 12.34 13.19 24.88
C LEU A 77 13.25 14.44 24.88
N GLY A 78 13.22 15.25 25.95
CA GLY A 78 13.90 16.53 25.95
C GLY A 78 13.29 17.55 24.96
N GLN A 79 12.08 17.30 24.48
CA GLN A 79 11.40 18.09 23.44
C GLN A 79 10.07 18.60 23.97
N ARG A 80 9.89 19.92 24.00
CA ARG A 80 8.62 20.54 24.38
C ARG A 80 7.85 20.95 23.13
N HIS A 81 6.58 20.55 23.03
CA HIS A 81 5.72 20.96 21.91
C HIS A 81 5.58 22.48 21.84
N TYR A 82 5.73 23.03 20.65
CA TYR A 82 5.43 24.44 20.37
C TYR A 82 3.91 24.66 20.30
N ASP A 83 3.46 25.89 20.45
CA ASP A 83 2.05 26.23 20.38
C ASP A 83 1.39 25.84 19.06
N VAL A 84 2.10 26.02 17.95
CA VAL A 84 1.64 25.58 16.62
C VAL A 84 1.52 24.03 16.53
N GLN A 85 2.36 23.31 17.24
CA GLN A 85 2.29 21.85 17.32
C GLN A 85 1.09 21.38 18.14
N LEU A 86 0.70 22.10 19.20
CA LEU A 86 -0.57 21.84 19.90
C LEU A 86 -1.75 22.01 18.95
N MET A 87 -1.75 23.06 18.11
CA MET A 87 -2.80 23.27 17.11
C MET A 87 -2.85 22.12 16.10
N GLY A 88 -1.68 21.62 15.65
CA GLY A 88 -1.58 20.45 14.78
C GLY A 88 -2.17 19.19 15.42
N GLY A 89 -1.83 18.92 16.68
CA GLY A 89 -2.37 17.80 17.46
C GLY A 89 -3.88 17.86 17.63
N MET A 90 -4.43 19.05 17.93
CA MET A 90 -5.87 19.26 17.99
C MET A 90 -6.57 19.05 16.65
N ALA A 91 -5.97 19.50 15.54
CA ALA A 91 -6.52 19.27 14.20
C ALA A 91 -6.63 17.77 13.89
N LEU A 92 -5.61 16.98 14.26
CA LEU A 92 -5.64 15.52 14.14
C LEU A 92 -6.71 14.90 15.05
N HIS A 93 -6.84 15.37 16.30
CA HIS A 93 -7.88 14.86 17.20
C HIS A 93 -9.29 15.08 16.65
N PHE A 94 -9.54 16.22 16.00
CA PHE A 94 -10.84 16.50 15.37
C PHE A 94 -11.07 15.79 14.02
N GLY A 95 -10.22 14.85 13.61
CA GLY A 95 -10.37 14.13 12.37
C GLY A 95 -10.07 14.97 11.13
N TRP A 96 -9.12 15.89 11.22
CA TRP A 96 -8.71 16.73 10.08
C TRP A 96 -7.30 16.40 9.61
N ILE A 97 -6.94 16.90 8.45
CA ILE A 97 -5.56 16.88 7.96
C ILE A 97 -4.85 18.14 8.47
N ALA A 98 -3.84 17.94 9.31
CA ALA A 98 -2.93 19.02 9.71
C ALA A 98 -1.87 19.22 8.62
N GLU A 99 -2.01 20.27 7.80
CA GLU A 99 -0.93 20.65 6.88
C GLU A 99 0.13 21.43 7.64
N MET A 100 1.22 20.74 7.98
CA MET A 100 2.39 21.31 8.65
C MET A 100 3.60 21.20 7.73
N LYS A 101 4.28 22.33 7.49
CA LYS A 101 5.46 22.34 6.61
C LYS A 101 6.50 21.31 7.06
N THR A 102 7.28 20.81 6.11
CA THR A 102 8.32 19.82 6.41
C THR A 102 9.31 20.43 7.43
N GLY A 103 9.71 19.65 8.44
CA GLY A 103 10.58 20.11 9.52
C GLY A 103 9.86 20.76 10.71
N GLU A 104 8.51 20.82 10.73
CA GLU A 104 7.73 21.34 11.88
C GLU A 104 7.47 20.28 12.97
N GLY A 105 8.10 19.11 12.92
CA GLY A 105 8.03 18.09 13.97
C GLY A 105 6.72 17.31 14.01
N LYS A 106 6.15 16.95 12.85
CA LYS A 106 4.89 16.18 12.74
C LYS A 106 4.87 14.91 13.60
N THR A 107 5.96 14.16 13.64
CA THR A 107 6.09 12.95 14.47
C THR A 107 5.84 13.23 15.95
N LEU A 108 6.38 14.32 16.49
CA LEU A 108 6.13 14.74 17.86
C LEU A 108 4.68 15.20 18.06
N VAL A 109 4.11 15.91 17.08
CA VAL A 109 2.71 16.37 17.09
C VAL A 109 1.73 15.21 17.22
N SER A 110 1.97 14.10 16.54
CA SER A 110 1.09 12.93 16.57
C SER A 110 0.94 12.33 17.98
N THR A 111 1.92 12.52 18.87
CA THR A 111 1.85 11.98 20.24
C THR A 111 0.68 12.55 21.05
N LEU A 112 0.28 13.78 20.78
CA LEU A 112 -0.82 14.47 21.46
C LEU A 112 -2.18 13.77 21.23
N PRO A 113 -2.68 13.67 19.98
CA PRO A 113 -3.95 13.02 19.71
C PRO A 113 -3.87 11.49 19.89
N VAL A 114 -2.70 10.87 19.67
CA VAL A 114 -2.49 9.43 19.92
C VAL A 114 -2.76 9.11 21.39
N TYR A 115 -2.13 9.85 22.32
CA TYR A 115 -2.36 9.64 23.74
C TYR A 115 -3.83 9.83 24.12
N LEU A 116 -4.42 10.96 23.73
CA LEU A 116 -5.80 11.29 24.08
C LEU A 116 -6.79 10.22 23.59
N ASN A 117 -6.66 9.77 22.33
CA ASN A 117 -7.58 8.77 21.79
C ASN A 117 -7.29 7.34 22.31
N ALA A 118 -6.05 7.05 22.69
CA ALA A 118 -5.70 5.77 23.31
C ALA A 118 -6.34 5.56 24.69
N LEU A 119 -6.75 6.64 25.36
CA LEU A 119 -7.47 6.55 26.65
C LEU A 119 -8.79 5.77 26.53
N ALA A 120 -9.47 5.84 25.38
CA ALA A 120 -10.70 5.09 25.13
C ALA A 120 -10.52 3.56 25.15
N GLY A 121 -9.29 3.05 24.99
CA GLY A 121 -9.01 1.62 25.00
C GLY A 121 -9.34 0.86 23.71
N GLU A 122 -9.88 1.54 22.69
CA GLU A 122 -10.34 0.94 21.43
C GLU A 122 -9.25 0.79 20.36
N GLY A 123 -8.06 1.34 20.62
CA GLY A 123 -6.89 1.25 19.75
C GLY A 123 -6.75 2.44 18.79
N VAL A 124 -5.51 2.89 18.66
CA VAL A 124 -5.11 3.94 17.72
C VAL A 124 -4.07 3.39 16.78
N HIS A 125 -4.30 3.46 15.48
CA HIS A 125 -3.35 3.09 14.46
C HIS A 125 -2.58 4.32 13.96
N VAL A 126 -1.25 4.27 14.03
CA VAL A 126 -0.37 5.29 13.45
C VAL A 126 0.25 4.71 12.19
N VAL A 127 -0.20 5.23 11.06
CA VAL A 127 0.13 4.70 9.74
C VAL A 127 1.25 5.52 9.11
N THR A 128 2.30 4.84 8.66
CA THR A 128 3.45 5.47 8.00
C THR A 128 3.69 4.87 6.60
N VAL A 129 4.57 5.49 5.82
CA VAL A 129 4.85 5.07 4.43
C VAL A 129 5.85 3.92 4.30
N ASN A 130 6.54 3.51 5.36
CA ASN A 130 7.49 2.40 5.33
C ASN A 130 7.83 1.88 6.73
N ASP A 131 8.36 0.64 6.80
CA ASP A 131 8.70 -0.04 8.05
C ASP A 131 9.79 0.63 8.86
N TYR A 132 10.74 1.27 8.19
CA TYR A 132 11.78 2.03 8.88
C TYR A 132 11.18 3.13 9.75
N LEU A 133 10.23 3.90 9.20
CA LEU A 133 9.55 4.96 9.94
C LEU A 133 8.64 4.37 11.02
N ALA A 134 7.89 3.31 10.71
CA ALA A 134 7.05 2.63 11.69
C ALA A 134 7.87 2.15 12.90
N THR A 135 9.01 1.53 12.65
CA THR A 135 9.92 1.05 13.70
C THR A 135 10.56 2.20 14.48
N ARG A 136 11.08 3.21 13.78
CA ARG A 136 11.70 4.40 14.41
C ARG A 136 10.71 5.10 15.33
N ASP A 137 9.51 5.37 14.82
CA ASP A 137 8.53 6.18 15.52
C ASP A 137 7.87 5.40 16.68
N ALA A 138 7.63 4.10 16.52
CA ALA A 138 7.18 3.22 17.60
C ALA A 138 8.20 3.12 18.74
N ASN A 139 9.49 3.11 18.44
CA ASN A 139 10.53 3.10 19.45
C ASN A 139 10.66 4.47 20.12
N TRP A 140 10.84 5.53 19.34
CA TRP A 140 11.13 6.87 19.83
C TRP A 140 9.92 7.52 20.52
N MET A 141 8.77 7.63 19.87
CA MET A 141 7.55 8.18 20.50
C MET A 141 6.95 7.20 21.51
N GLY A 142 7.19 5.90 21.32
CA GLY A 142 6.81 4.88 22.26
C GLY A 142 7.43 5.02 23.64
N GLU A 143 8.59 5.64 23.81
CA GLU A 143 9.16 5.96 25.12
C GLU A 143 8.23 6.88 25.92
N LEU A 144 7.72 7.94 25.28
CA LEU A 144 6.76 8.84 25.86
C LEU A 144 5.44 8.15 26.22
N HIS A 145 4.90 7.36 25.31
CA HIS A 145 3.64 6.66 25.55
C HIS A 145 3.76 5.66 26.71
N ARG A 146 4.83 4.86 26.75
CA ARG A 146 5.10 3.90 27.82
C ARG A 146 5.34 4.60 29.18
N PHE A 147 5.99 5.76 29.18
CA PHE A 147 6.14 6.58 30.38
C PHE A 147 4.78 6.98 30.96
N LEU A 148 3.81 7.34 30.12
CA LEU A 148 2.44 7.67 30.52
C LEU A 148 1.55 6.42 30.76
N GLY A 149 2.09 5.20 30.64
CA GLY A 149 1.33 3.97 30.89
C GLY A 149 0.51 3.45 29.69
N ILE A 150 0.75 3.96 28.50
CA ILE A 150 0.12 3.52 27.25
C ILE A 150 0.97 2.40 26.62
N ARG A 151 0.32 1.31 26.23
CA ARG A 151 0.98 0.18 25.55
C ARG A 151 1.14 0.51 24.08
N VAL A 152 2.31 0.18 23.54
CA VAL A 152 2.67 0.43 22.14
C VAL A 152 3.07 -0.87 21.48
N GLY A 153 2.36 -1.22 20.40
CA GLY A 153 2.66 -2.30 19.48
C GLY A 153 3.20 -1.76 18.14
N ARG A 154 3.81 -2.64 17.37
CA ARG A 154 4.24 -2.38 16.01
C ARG A 154 3.94 -3.61 15.14
N VAL A 155 3.41 -3.41 13.96
CA VAL A 155 3.24 -4.45 12.93
C VAL A 155 4.17 -4.15 11.77
N GLY A 156 4.73 -5.21 11.18
CA GLY A 156 5.67 -5.12 10.07
C GLY A 156 6.00 -6.50 9.51
N PRO A 157 6.73 -6.59 8.39
CA PRO A 157 6.99 -7.83 7.67
C PRO A 157 7.86 -8.83 8.46
N ASP A 158 8.57 -8.38 9.49
CA ASP A 158 9.34 -9.22 10.39
C ASP A 158 8.48 -9.95 11.44
N LEU A 159 7.24 -9.52 11.64
CA LEU A 159 6.31 -10.11 12.60
C LEU A 159 5.37 -11.08 11.87
N GLN A 160 5.72 -12.37 11.88
CA GLN A 160 4.98 -13.41 11.14
C GLN A 160 4.01 -14.21 12.04
N ASP A 161 4.28 -14.25 13.35
CA ASP A 161 3.49 -15.01 14.31
C ASP A 161 2.14 -14.32 14.59
N PHE A 162 1.04 -15.08 14.58
CA PHE A 162 -0.31 -14.56 14.81
C PHE A 162 -0.50 -14.00 16.23
N ASP A 163 0.04 -14.67 17.25
CA ASP A 163 -0.10 -14.23 18.63
C ASP A 163 0.67 -12.93 18.88
N ASP A 164 1.87 -12.81 18.31
CA ASP A 164 2.66 -11.59 18.39
C ASP A 164 1.98 -10.42 17.65
N LYS A 165 1.41 -10.67 16.46
CA LYS A 165 0.62 -9.66 15.74
C LYS A 165 -0.63 -9.25 16.52
N ARG A 166 -1.37 -10.23 17.05
CA ARG A 166 -2.55 -9.97 17.88
C ARG A 166 -2.19 -9.16 19.12
N ALA A 167 -1.09 -9.49 19.78
CA ALA A 167 -0.58 -8.71 20.92
C ALA A 167 -0.22 -7.27 20.54
N ALA A 168 0.33 -7.06 19.33
CA ALA A 168 0.62 -5.73 18.80
C ALA A 168 -0.65 -4.92 18.51
N TYR A 169 -1.68 -5.55 17.92
CA TYR A 169 -2.98 -4.89 17.71
C TYR A 169 -3.78 -4.69 19.00
N ALA A 170 -3.60 -5.55 20.01
CA ALA A 170 -4.22 -5.39 21.33
C ALA A 170 -3.58 -4.27 22.17
N ALA A 171 -2.47 -3.69 21.73
CA ALA A 171 -1.90 -2.51 22.37
C ALA A 171 -2.80 -1.28 22.23
N ASP A 172 -2.63 -0.28 23.09
CA ASP A 172 -3.42 0.95 23.04
C ASP A 172 -3.09 1.78 21.78
N VAL A 173 -1.86 1.63 21.26
CA VAL A 173 -1.36 2.28 20.05
C VAL A 173 -0.60 1.25 19.21
N THR A 174 -0.89 1.16 17.93
CA THR A 174 -0.19 0.27 16.99
C THR A 174 0.40 1.07 15.83
N TYR A 175 1.70 0.96 15.63
CA TYR A 175 2.42 1.55 14.50
C TYR A 175 2.57 0.51 13.37
N GLY A 176 2.44 0.95 12.12
CA GLY A 176 2.63 0.10 10.95
C GLY A 176 2.56 0.88 9.65
N THR A 177 2.74 0.18 8.53
CA THR A 177 2.54 0.75 7.19
C THR A 177 1.07 0.60 6.76
N ASN A 178 0.64 1.44 5.81
CA ASN A 178 -0.66 1.32 5.16
C ASN A 178 -0.89 -0.07 4.57
N THR A 179 0.16 -0.68 4.03
CA THR A 179 0.14 -1.99 3.39
C THR A 179 0.00 -3.11 4.41
N GLU A 180 0.77 -3.10 5.51
CA GLU A 180 0.63 -4.10 6.57
C GLU A 180 -0.77 -4.10 7.18
N PHE A 181 -1.30 -2.93 7.56
CA PHE A 181 -2.65 -2.81 8.07
C PHE A 181 -3.70 -3.32 7.07
N GLY A 182 -3.57 -2.97 5.80
CA GLY A 182 -4.51 -3.40 4.77
C GLY A 182 -4.40 -4.88 4.42
N PHE A 183 -3.20 -5.47 4.42
CA PHE A 183 -3.04 -6.90 4.20
C PHE A 183 -3.49 -7.72 5.40
N ASP A 184 -3.26 -7.26 6.62
CA ASP A 184 -3.78 -7.95 7.80
C ASP A 184 -5.32 -7.92 7.82
N TYR A 185 -5.95 -6.80 7.39
CA TYR A 185 -7.39 -6.76 7.16
C TYR A 185 -7.87 -7.81 6.13
N LEU A 186 -7.17 -7.96 5.02
CA LEU A 186 -7.53 -8.98 4.02
C LEU A 186 -7.32 -10.40 4.57
N ARG A 187 -6.23 -10.64 5.30
CA ARG A 187 -5.96 -11.95 5.93
C ARG A 187 -7.01 -12.31 6.98
N ASP A 188 -7.41 -11.35 7.83
CA ASP A 188 -8.48 -11.55 8.82
C ASP A 188 -9.80 -11.95 8.16
N ASN A 189 -10.12 -11.34 7.01
CA ASN A 189 -11.31 -11.69 6.24
C ASN A 189 -11.17 -12.99 5.42
N MET A 190 -10.05 -13.66 5.46
CA MET A 190 -9.79 -14.99 4.89
C MET A 190 -9.57 -16.05 5.98
N ALA A 191 -9.38 -15.64 7.24
CA ALA A 191 -9.17 -16.54 8.37
C ALA A 191 -10.40 -17.43 8.62
N ARG A 192 -10.23 -18.71 8.91
CA ARG A 192 -11.32 -19.66 9.19
C ARG A 192 -11.69 -19.77 10.66
N ARG A 193 -10.87 -19.21 11.53
CA ARG A 193 -11.05 -19.22 12.99
C ARG A 193 -10.77 -17.87 13.57
N SER A 194 -11.53 -17.46 14.58
CA SER A 194 -11.33 -16.18 15.27
C SER A 194 -9.95 -16.04 15.90
N GLU A 195 -9.33 -17.14 16.31
CA GLU A 195 -7.98 -17.19 16.85
C GLU A 195 -6.87 -16.85 15.82
N HIS A 196 -7.17 -16.89 14.51
CA HIS A 196 -6.25 -16.50 13.45
C HIS A 196 -6.45 -15.03 13.01
N MET A 197 -7.47 -14.36 13.51
CA MET A 197 -7.67 -12.93 13.28
C MET A 197 -6.80 -12.12 14.23
N VAL A 198 -6.16 -11.09 13.70
CA VAL A 198 -5.20 -10.28 14.45
C VAL A 198 -5.71 -8.89 14.79
N GLN A 199 -6.54 -8.28 13.93
CA GLN A 199 -7.09 -6.94 14.15
C GLN A 199 -8.32 -6.99 15.05
N ARG A 200 -8.55 -5.91 15.82
CA ARG A 200 -9.69 -5.80 16.73
C ARG A 200 -10.70 -4.70 16.35
N GLY A 201 -10.56 -4.12 15.17
CA GLY A 201 -11.44 -3.06 14.68
C GLY A 201 -10.67 -1.83 14.18
N HIS A 202 -11.44 -0.87 13.66
CA HIS A 202 -10.91 0.32 12.98
C HIS A 202 -11.46 1.58 13.64
N HIS A 203 -11.04 1.86 14.88
CA HIS A 203 -11.55 3.00 15.63
C HIS A 203 -10.92 4.32 15.16
N PHE A 204 -9.61 4.53 15.36
CA PHE A 204 -8.94 5.76 14.96
C PHE A 204 -7.63 5.51 14.23
N ALA A 205 -7.44 6.15 13.08
CA ALA A 205 -6.16 6.16 12.38
C ALA A 205 -5.62 7.58 12.21
N ILE A 206 -4.31 7.73 12.46
CA ILE A 206 -3.53 8.91 12.09
C ILE A 206 -2.56 8.51 10.98
N VAL A 207 -2.73 9.10 9.80
CA VAL A 207 -1.92 8.80 8.63
C VAL A 207 -0.82 9.86 8.49
N ASP A 208 0.45 9.46 8.71
CA ASP A 208 1.58 10.33 8.41
C ASP A 208 1.88 10.33 6.92
N GLU A 209 2.25 11.48 6.40
CA GLU A 209 2.41 11.72 4.96
C GLU A 209 1.14 11.30 4.18
N VAL A 210 0.00 11.78 4.66
CA VAL A 210 -1.35 11.40 4.20
C VAL A 210 -1.54 11.59 2.69
N ASP A 211 -0.87 12.52 2.08
CA ASP A 211 -0.89 12.78 0.64
C ASP A 211 -0.17 11.69 -0.18
N SER A 212 0.86 11.05 0.39
CA SER A 212 1.46 9.87 -0.24
C SER A 212 0.50 8.69 -0.21
N ILE A 213 0.02 8.37 0.97
CA ILE A 213 -0.77 7.15 1.20
C ILE A 213 -2.14 7.26 0.54
N LEU A 214 -2.89 8.34 0.79
CA LEU A 214 -4.28 8.47 0.35
C LEU A 214 -4.44 9.05 -1.07
N ILE A 215 -3.37 9.59 -1.67
CA ILE A 215 -3.41 10.14 -3.03
C ILE A 215 -2.49 9.35 -3.96
N ASP A 216 -1.16 9.33 -3.69
CA ASP A 216 -0.21 8.75 -4.64
C ASP A 216 -0.33 7.22 -4.74
N GLU A 217 -0.33 6.54 -3.60
CA GLU A 217 -0.41 5.09 -3.51
C GLU A 217 -1.84 4.57 -3.75
N ALA A 218 -2.87 5.41 -3.59
CA ALA A 218 -4.26 5.04 -3.74
C ALA A 218 -4.73 4.88 -5.21
N ARG A 219 -3.84 4.46 -6.10
CA ARG A 219 -4.12 4.13 -7.51
C ARG A 219 -4.29 2.65 -7.75
N THR A 220 -3.67 1.83 -6.92
CA THR A 220 -3.71 0.38 -7.01
C THR A 220 -4.32 -0.20 -5.74
N PRO A 221 -5.19 -1.19 -5.84
CA PRO A 221 -5.70 -1.90 -4.68
C PRO A 221 -4.61 -2.78 -4.05
N LEU A 222 -4.79 -3.13 -2.79
CA LEU A 222 -4.10 -4.22 -2.14
C LEU A 222 -4.71 -5.53 -2.61
N ILE A 223 -3.90 -6.49 -3.02
CA ILE A 223 -4.35 -7.76 -3.60
C ILE A 223 -3.60 -8.91 -2.93
N ILE A 224 -4.35 -9.90 -2.47
CA ILE A 224 -3.82 -11.22 -2.14
C ILE A 224 -4.21 -12.14 -3.29
N SER A 225 -3.25 -12.86 -3.85
CA SER A 225 -3.45 -13.76 -4.98
C SER A 225 -2.79 -15.12 -4.74
N GLY A 226 -3.26 -16.12 -5.44
CA GLY A 226 -2.69 -17.47 -5.38
C GLY A 226 -2.60 -18.12 -6.77
N PRO A 227 -1.92 -19.27 -6.88
CA PRO A 227 -1.56 -19.88 -8.15
C PRO A 227 -2.77 -20.25 -9.00
N ALA A 228 -2.67 -20.00 -10.30
CA ALA A 228 -3.60 -20.41 -11.35
C ALA A 228 -2.98 -21.47 -12.28
N SER A 229 -3.76 -21.99 -13.19
CA SER A 229 -3.31 -22.97 -14.19
C SER A 229 -2.21 -22.44 -15.11
N ASP A 230 -1.28 -23.33 -15.54
CA ASP A 230 -0.08 -23.02 -16.32
C ASP A 230 -0.37 -22.51 -17.76
N VAL A 231 -0.34 -21.21 -17.96
CA VAL A 231 -0.40 -20.53 -19.29
C VAL A 231 0.95 -19.93 -19.72
N THR A 232 2.01 -20.28 -19.05
CA THR A 232 3.37 -19.70 -19.22
C THR A 232 3.85 -19.73 -20.68
N LYS A 233 3.52 -20.77 -21.44
CA LYS A 233 3.93 -20.90 -22.86
C LYS A 233 3.33 -19.81 -23.74
N LEU A 234 2.09 -19.39 -23.46
CA LEU A 234 1.41 -18.37 -24.27
C LEU A 234 2.10 -17.02 -24.16
N TYR A 235 2.54 -16.63 -22.96
CA TYR A 235 3.25 -15.36 -22.77
C TYR A 235 4.54 -15.28 -23.62
N TYR A 236 5.35 -16.33 -23.66
CA TYR A 236 6.55 -16.36 -24.52
C TYR A 236 6.20 -16.32 -26.02
N GLN A 237 5.11 -16.97 -26.40
CA GLN A 237 4.64 -16.97 -27.80
C GLN A 237 4.19 -15.55 -28.18
N PHE A 238 3.34 -14.89 -27.38
CA PHE A 238 2.89 -13.53 -27.64
C PHE A 238 4.00 -12.48 -27.56
N ALA A 239 4.95 -12.62 -26.65
CA ALA A 239 6.14 -11.76 -26.62
C ALA A 239 6.99 -11.91 -27.90
N SER A 240 7.03 -13.10 -28.48
CA SER A 240 7.71 -13.32 -29.79
C SER A 240 6.93 -12.71 -30.95
N ILE A 241 5.60 -12.84 -30.96
CA ILE A 241 4.71 -12.25 -31.95
C ILE A 241 4.80 -10.71 -31.87
N ALA A 242 4.66 -10.13 -30.71
CA ALA A 242 4.73 -8.68 -30.51
C ALA A 242 6.04 -8.06 -30.98
N ARG A 243 7.18 -8.77 -30.82
CA ARG A 243 8.47 -8.32 -31.37
C ARG A 243 8.50 -8.26 -32.91
N ALA A 244 7.74 -9.13 -33.58
CA ALA A 244 7.69 -9.18 -35.05
C ALA A 244 6.73 -8.15 -35.64
N LEU A 245 5.84 -7.55 -34.83
CA LEU A 245 4.91 -6.51 -35.26
C LEU A 245 5.59 -5.14 -35.29
N THR A 246 5.19 -4.28 -36.21
CA THR A 246 5.77 -2.95 -36.46
C THR A 246 4.81 -1.85 -36.06
N ARG A 247 5.27 -0.89 -35.24
CA ARG A 247 4.52 0.31 -34.83
C ARG A 247 4.05 1.09 -36.08
N ASP A 248 2.90 1.72 -35.98
CA ASP A 248 2.22 2.55 -36.98
C ASP A 248 1.75 1.81 -38.25
N THR A 249 2.01 0.47 -38.31
CA THR A 249 1.53 -0.41 -39.39
C THR A 249 0.64 -1.52 -38.85
N ASP A 250 1.11 -2.19 -37.81
CA ASP A 250 0.44 -3.36 -37.23
C ASP A 250 -0.30 -3.01 -35.90
N TYR A 251 0.10 -1.92 -35.25
CA TYR A 251 -0.55 -1.37 -34.06
C TYR A 251 -0.23 0.10 -33.91
N GLU A 252 -1.11 0.83 -33.23
CA GLU A 252 -0.97 2.24 -32.88
C GLU A 252 -0.70 2.39 -31.38
N VAL A 253 0.10 3.38 -30.99
CA VAL A 253 0.47 3.67 -29.59
C VAL A 253 0.02 5.05 -29.22
N ASP A 254 -0.82 5.19 -28.21
CA ASP A 254 -1.16 6.44 -27.56
C ASP A 254 -0.44 6.52 -26.21
N GLU A 255 0.73 7.16 -26.21
CA GLU A 255 1.56 7.30 -25.00
C GLU A 255 0.87 8.15 -23.91
N GLU A 256 0.03 9.09 -24.31
CA GLU A 256 -0.70 9.95 -23.38
C GLU A 256 -1.77 9.17 -22.61
N LYS A 257 -2.50 8.30 -23.30
CA LYS A 257 -3.53 7.46 -22.70
C LYS A 257 -2.98 6.14 -22.16
N LYS A 258 -1.68 5.85 -22.40
CA LYS A 258 -1.03 4.58 -22.06
C LYS A 258 -1.77 3.37 -22.69
N THR A 259 -2.18 3.49 -23.96
CA THR A 259 -2.88 2.43 -24.70
C THR A 259 -2.14 2.02 -25.96
N VAL A 260 -2.26 0.73 -26.32
CA VAL A 260 -1.74 0.19 -27.57
C VAL A 260 -2.87 -0.60 -28.23
N VAL A 261 -3.21 -0.24 -29.46
CA VAL A 261 -4.32 -0.85 -30.20
C VAL A 261 -3.81 -1.49 -31.49
N PRO A 262 -4.02 -2.81 -31.68
CA PRO A 262 -3.64 -3.47 -32.93
C PRO A 262 -4.52 -2.99 -34.10
N THR A 263 -3.92 -2.84 -35.28
CA THR A 263 -4.64 -2.56 -36.54
C THR A 263 -5.19 -3.84 -37.13
N GLU A 264 -6.09 -3.75 -38.10
CA GLU A 264 -6.57 -4.92 -38.90
C GLU A 264 -5.41 -5.73 -39.50
N ALA A 265 -4.43 -5.05 -40.09
CA ALA A 265 -3.24 -5.69 -40.65
C ALA A 265 -2.40 -6.41 -39.61
N GLY A 266 -2.35 -5.87 -38.39
CA GLY A 266 -1.70 -6.51 -37.23
C GLY A 266 -2.43 -7.77 -36.80
N ILE A 267 -3.74 -7.69 -36.65
CA ILE A 267 -4.60 -8.84 -36.29
C ILE A 267 -4.44 -9.99 -37.31
N GLU A 268 -4.54 -9.73 -38.63
CA GLU A 268 -4.33 -10.74 -39.65
C GLU A 268 -2.95 -11.41 -39.58
N LYS A 269 -1.90 -10.66 -39.17
CA LYS A 269 -0.57 -11.25 -38.98
C LYS A 269 -0.50 -12.18 -37.80
N VAL A 270 -1.18 -11.78 -36.67
CA VAL A 270 -1.25 -12.58 -35.47
C VAL A 270 -2.02 -13.86 -35.71
N GLU A 271 -3.18 -13.79 -36.36
CA GLU A 271 -4.01 -14.94 -36.73
C GLU A 271 -3.24 -15.97 -37.55
N ARG A 272 -2.49 -15.49 -38.55
CA ARG A 272 -1.63 -16.35 -39.38
C ARG A 272 -0.52 -17.02 -38.56
N GLN A 273 0.05 -16.33 -37.56
CA GLN A 273 1.13 -16.92 -36.76
C GLN A 273 0.60 -17.90 -35.70
N LEU A 274 -0.62 -17.70 -35.21
CA LEU A 274 -1.28 -18.60 -34.29
C LEU A 274 -1.98 -19.76 -34.97
N GLY A 275 -2.29 -19.62 -36.27
CA GLY A 275 -3.05 -20.61 -37.02
C GLY A 275 -4.55 -20.63 -36.71
N VAL A 276 -5.08 -19.48 -36.24
CA VAL A 276 -6.51 -19.31 -35.96
C VAL A 276 -7.17 -18.49 -37.08
N THR A 277 -8.47 -18.69 -37.26
CA THR A 277 -9.25 -18.01 -38.30
C THR A 277 -9.85 -16.69 -37.84
N ASN A 278 -10.06 -16.53 -36.52
CA ASN A 278 -10.58 -15.30 -35.90
C ASN A 278 -10.05 -15.19 -34.46
N LEU A 279 -9.35 -14.11 -34.18
CA LEU A 279 -8.78 -13.83 -32.86
C LEU A 279 -9.82 -13.52 -31.79
N TYR A 280 -11.05 -13.18 -32.23
CA TYR A 280 -12.15 -12.74 -31.36
C TYR A 280 -13.15 -13.86 -31.02
N ASP A 281 -12.94 -15.09 -31.47
CA ASP A 281 -13.78 -16.23 -31.05
C ASP A 281 -13.65 -16.50 -29.53
N ALA A 282 -14.64 -17.14 -28.93
CA ALA A 282 -14.75 -17.33 -27.47
C ALA A 282 -13.50 -17.97 -26.83
N VAL A 283 -12.87 -18.91 -27.51
CA VAL A 283 -11.57 -19.50 -27.09
C VAL A 283 -10.41 -18.54 -27.30
N ALA A 284 -10.54 -17.60 -28.22
CA ALA A 284 -9.54 -16.62 -28.59
C ALA A 284 -9.61 -15.34 -27.74
N THR A 285 -10.58 -15.16 -26.85
CA THR A 285 -10.68 -13.98 -25.98
C THR A 285 -9.41 -13.79 -25.16
N ASN A 286 -8.80 -14.87 -24.70
CA ASN A 286 -7.49 -14.86 -24.06
C ASN A 286 -6.37 -14.39 -24.99
N TYR A 287 -6.47 -14.66 -26.30
CA TYR A 287 -5.44 -14.26 -27.27
C TYR A 287 -5.42 -12.75 -27.50
N VAL A 288 -6.59 -12.11 -27.57
CA VAL A 288 -6.70 -10.65 -27.69
C VAL A 288 -6.09 -9.96 -26.48
N HIS A 289 -6.42 -10.44 -25.28
CA HIS A 289 -5.84 -9.97 -24.03
C HIS A 289 -4.32 -10.15 -24.00
N GLN A 290 -3.84 -11.36 -24.29
CA GLN A 290 -2.41 -11.69 -24.32
C GLN A 290 -1.64 -10.83 -25.34
N LEU A 291 -2.21 -10.59 -26.53
CA LEU A 291 -1.62 -9.68 -27.53
C LEU A 291 -1.56 -8.25 -26.98
N GLY A 292 -2.64 -7.77 -26.41
CA GLY A 292 -2.71 -6.44 -25.80
C GLY A 292 -1.62 -6.25 -24.74
N GLN A 293 -1.48 -7.19 -23.81
CA GLN A 293 -0.46 -7.11 -22.76
C GLN A 293 0.96 -7.22 -23.31
N ALA A 294 1.21 -8.07 -24.32
CA ALA A 294 2.52 -8.18 -24.94
C ALA A 294 2.94 -6.91 -25.70
N LEU A 295 2.00 -6.23 -26.36
CA LEU A 295 2.23 -4.95 -27.02
C LEU A 295 2.44 -3.81 -26.00
N ARG A 296 1.65 -3.76 -24.93
CA ARG A 296 1.83 -2.80 -23.83
C ARG A 296 3.20 -2.99 -23.17
N ALA A 297 3.57 -4.22 -22.85
CA ALA A 297 4.88 -4.53 -22.29
C ALA A 297 6.03 -4.09 -23.22
N LYS A 298 5.84 -4.21 -24.54
CA LYS A 298 6.84 -3.79 -25.54
C LYS A 298 7.02 -2.28 -25.59
N GLU A 299 5.93 -1.51 -25.67
CA GLU A 299 5.93 -0.10 -26.04
C GLU A 299 5.85 0.87 -24.86
N LEU A 300 5.19 0.47 -23.76
CA LEU A 300 4.87 1.38 -22.66
C LEU A 300 5.67 1.11 -21.38
N PHE A 301 6.34 -0.04 -21.28
CA PHE A 301 7.11 -0.40 -20.10
C PHE A 301 8.57 -0.60 -20.44
N HIS A 302 9.44 0.23 -19.91
CA HIS A 302 10.85 0.31 -20.27
C HIS A 302 11.73 -0.09 -19.10
N ARG A 303 12.74 -0.89 -19.41
CA ARG A 303 13.73 -1.31 -18.43
C ARG A 303 14.51 -0.09 -17.92
N ASP A 304 14.88 -0.12 -16.64
CA ASP A 304 15.60 0.94 -15.90
C ASP A 304 14.82 2.26 -15.75
N LYS A 305 13.56 2.28 -16.21
CA LYS A 305 12.60 3.37 -15.95
C LYS A 305 11.41 2.86 -15.13
N ASP A 306 10.64 1.95 -15.72
CA ASP A 306 9.40 1.45 -15.13
C ASP A 306 9.64 0.16 -14.33
N TYR A 307 10.75 -0.54 -14.59
CA TYR A 307 11.16 -1.75 -13.85
C TYR A 307 12.66 -1.99 -13.96
N LEU A 308 13.18 -2.77 -13.01
CA LEU A 308 14.54 -3.31 -13.03
C LEU A 308 14.48 -4.82 -13.25
N VAL A 309 15.55 -5.38 -13.86
CA VAL A 309 15.76 -6.83 -13.87
C VAL A 309 16.93 -7.13 -12.93
N ASP A 310 16.61 -7.73 -11.80
CA ASP A 310 17.57 -8.09 -10.77
C ASP A 310 17.44 -9.57 -10.43
N SER A 311 18.57 -10.27 -10.36
CA SER A 311 18.65 -11.71 -10.04
C SER A 311 17.75 -12.63 -10.88
N GLY A 312 17.36 -12.18 -12.09
CA GLY A 312 16.48 -12.94 -13.00
C GLY A 312 14.99 -12.69 -12.77
N GLU A 313 14.63 -11.70 -11.99
CA GLU A 313 13.24 -11.26 -11.71
C GLU A 313 13.01 -9.83 -12.17
N VAL A 314 11.77 -9.53 -12.55
CA VAL A 314 11.31 -8.18 -12.87
C VAL A 314 10.82 -7.52 -11.57
N LYS A 315 11.43 -6.40 -11.20
CA LYS A 315 11.02 -5.59 -10.04
C LYS A 315 10.48 -4.24 -10.52
N ILE A 316 9.27 -3.91 -10.14
CA ILE A 316 8.63 -2.64 -10.52
C ILE A 316 9.37 -1.48 -9.86
N VAL A 317 9.55 -0.39 -10.59
CA VAL A 317 9.99 0.90 -10.04
C VAL A 317 8.78 1.81 -9.94
N ASP A 318 8.48 2.27 -8.75
CA ASP A 318 7.40 3.23 -8.53
C ASP A 318 7.74 4.58 -9.16
N GLU A 319 6.87 5.05 -10.04
CA GLU A 319 7.05 6.30 -10.81
C GLU A 319 7.20 7.52 -9.91
N PHE A 320 6.60 7.51 -8.70
CA PHE A 320 6.59 8.64 -7.77
C PHE A 320 7.72 8.60 -6.76
N THR A 321 8.00 7.43 -6.22
CA THR A 321 9.00 7.27 -5.17
C THR A 321 10.37 6.94 -5.73
N GLY A 322 10.45 6.45 -6.99
CA GLY A 322 11.68 5.94 -7.59
C GLY A 322 12.23 4.70 -6.88
N ARG A 323 11.44 4.08 -6.00
CA ARG A 323 11.81 2.87 -5.26
C ARG A 323 11.38 1.63 -6.03
N THR A 324 12.11 0.55 -5.88
CA THR A 324 11.61 -0.76 -6.27
C THR A 324 10.45 -1.12 -5.36
N LEU A 325 9.31 -1.38 -5.97
CA LEU A 325 8.16 -1.96 -5.28
C LEU A 325 8.40 -3.46 -5.22
N GLU A 326 9.02 -3.85 -4.13
CA GLU A 326 9.30 -5.26 -3.92
C GLU A 326 7.98 -6.00 -3.71
N GLY A 327 7.80 -7.15 -4.42
CA GLY A 327 6.60 -7.97 -4.37
C GLY A 327 5.37 -7.41 -5.05
N ARG A 328 5.39 -6.19 -5.53
CA ARG A 328 4.33 -5.71 -6.41
C ARG A 328 4.50 -6.27 -7.80
N ARG A 329 3.39 -6.69 -8.38
CA ARG A 329 3.28 -7.14 -9.77
C ARG A 329 2.24 -6.28 -10.46
N TRP A 330 2.41 -6.06 -11.75
CA TRP A 330 1.32 -5.52 -12.56
C TRP A 330 0.25 -6.58 -12.69
N SER A 331 -1.00 -6.19 -12.59
CA SER A 331 -2.17 -7.03 -12.79
C SER A 331 -2.34 -7.45 -14.26
N ASP A 332 -3.34 -8.28 -14.49
CA ASP A 332 -3.88 -8.62 -15.80
C ASP A 332 -2.86 -9.26 -16.77
N GLY A 333 -1.91 -10.02 -16.25
CA GLY A 333 -0.89 -10.68 -17.06
C GLY A 333 0.20 -9.75 -17.62
N LEU A 334 0.15 -8.44 -17.31
CA LEU A 334 1.16 -7.49 -17.79
C LEU A 334 2.55 -7.78 -17.23
N HIS A 335 2.64 -8.18 -15.95
CA HIS A 335 3.92 -8.52 -15.35
C HIS A 335 4.56 -9.71 -16.06
N GLN A 336 3.79 -10.75 -16.31
CA GLN A 336 4.21 -11.94 -17.07
C GLN A 336 4.60 -11.58 -18.51
N ALA A 337 3.88 -10.65 -19.14
CA ALA A 337 4.24 -10.16 -20.46
C ALA A 337 5.59 -9.41 -20.45
N VAL A 338 5.91 -8.67 -19.41
CA VAL A 338 7.22 -8.01 -19.21
C VAL A 338 8.30 -9.06 -18.92
N GLU A 339 8.03 -10.05 -18.07
CA GLU A 339 8.93 -11.19 -17.82
C GLU A 339 9.25 -11.94 -19.13
N ALA A 340 8.23 -12.19 -19.96
CA ALA A 340 8.40 -12.80 -21.29
C ALA A 340 9.22 -11.92 -22.24
N LYS A 341 9.00 -10.60 -22.21
CA LYS A 341 9.77 -9.62 -22.97
C LYS A 341 11.25 -9.67 -22.60
N GLU A 342 11.58 -9.69 -21.32
CA GLU A 342 12.95 -9.75 -20.80
C GLU A 342 13.55 -11.16 -20.82
N ARG A 343 12.77 -12.18 -21.17
CA ARG A 343 13.17 -13.60 -21.20
C ARG A 343 13.66 -14.11 -19.84
N VAL A 344 13.12 -13.55 -18.76
CA VAL A 344 13.29 -14.11 -17.42
C VAL A 344 12.25 -15.20 -17.17
N ARG A 345 12.41 -15.95 -16.09
CA ARG A 345 11.42 -16.97 -15.73
C ARG A 345 10.09 -16.29 -15.44
N ILE A 346 9.04 -16.69 -16.17
CA ILE A 346 7.68 -16.26 -15.88
C ILE A 346 7.22 -16.98 -14.62
N GLN A 347 6.74 -16.24 -13.63
CA GLN A 347 6.07 -16.83 -12.49
C GLN A 347 4.62 -17.15 -12.88
N GLU A 348 4.04 -18.14 -12.25
CA GLU A 348 2.69 -18.61 -12.53
C GLU A 348 1.68 -17.45 -12.44
N GLU A 349 0.64 -17.48 -13.27
CA GLU A 349 -0.48 -16.54 -13.18
C GLU A 349 -1.25 -16.82 -11.89
N ASN A 350 -1.60 -15.74 -11.17
CA ASN A 350 -2.27 -15.86 -9.89
C ASN A 350 -3.70 -15.33 -10.00
N HIS A 351 -4.67 -16.07 -9.45
CA HIS A 351 -6.03 -15.57 -9.25
C HIS A 351 -6.10 -14.65 -8.02
N THR A 352 -6.93 -13.62 -8.10
CA THR A 352 -7.21 -12.75 -6.96
C THR A 352 -8.04 -13.50 -5.91
N TRP A 353 -7.52 -13.62 -4.68
CA TRP A 353 -8.23 -14.22 -3.55
C TRP A 353 -8.93 -13.19 -2.68
N ALA A 354 -8.30 -12.04 -2.48
CA ALA A 354 -8.88 -10.92 -1.77
C ALA A 354 -8.30 -9.60 -2.29
N THR A 355 -9.11 -8.56 -2.30
CA THR A 355 -8.68 -7.23 -2.74
C THR A 355 -9.40 -6.14 -1.97
N VAL A 356 -8.75 -5.01 -1.73
CA VAL A 356 -9.33 -3.79 -1.19
C VAL A 356 -8.56 -2.57 -1.69
N THR A 357 -9.24 -1.52 -2.08
CA THR A 357 -8.58 -0.24 -2.37
C THR A 357 -8.20 0.45 -1.06
N LEU A 358 -7.09 1.22 -1.06
CA LEU A 358 -6.71 2.03 0.11
C LEU A 358 -7.84 2.99 0.50
N GLN A 359 -8.56 3.53 -0.49
CA GLN A 359 -9.71 4.40 -0.24
C GLN A 359 -10.77 3.71 0.61
N ASN A 360 -11.19 2.51 0.23
CA ASN A 360 -12.21 1.77 0.96
C ASN A 360 -11.69 1.22 2.28
N TYR A 361 -10.40 0.83 2.36
CA TYR A 361 -9.79 0.42 3.62
C TYR A 361 -9.81 1.54 4.66
N PHE A 362 -9.31 2.75 4.34
CA PHE A 362 -9.28 3.86 5.29
C PHE A 362 -10.66 4.43 5.62
N ARG A 363 -11.69 4.15 4.84
CA ARG A 363 -13.09 4.47 5.17
C ARG A 363 -13.70 3.52 6.22
N LEU A 364 -13.03 2.44 6.59
CA LEU A 364 -13.47 1.56 7.67
C LEU A 364 -13.29 2.20 9.04
N TYR A 365 -12.33 3.14 9.18
CA TYR A 365 -12.10 3.80 10.45
C TYR A 365 -13.25 4.73 10.80
N GLU A 366 -13.71 4.64 12.04
CA GLU A 366 -14.72 5.54 12.58
C GLU A 366 -14.22 6.99 12.61
N LYS A 367 -12.92 7.16 12.89
CA LYS A 367 -12.23 8.43 12.90
C LYS A 367 -10.91 8.33 12.13
N LEU A 368 -10.75 9.20 11.15
CA LEU A 368 -9.55 9.28 10.31
C LEU A 368 -8.95 10.68 10.42
N ALA A 369 -7.64 10.78 10.56
CA ALA A 369 -6.89 12.03 10.53
C ALA A 369 -5.58 11.83 9.77
N GLY A 370 -4.96 12.92 9.35
CA GLY A 370 -3.69 12.83 8.66
C GLY A 370 -2.83 14.07 8.79
N MET A 371 -1.55 13.92 8.50
CA MET A 371 -0.60 15.03 8.49
C MET A 371 0.34 14.94 7.30
N THR A 372 0.68 16.10 6.73
CA THR A 372 1.65 16.24 5.63
C THR A 372 2.10 17.69 5.51
N GLY A 373 3.11 17.95 4.72
CA GLY A 373 3.55 19.32 4.37
C GLY A 373 2.84 19.92 3.16
N THR A 374 2.00 19.17 2.45
CA THR A 374 1.53 19.49 1.08
C THR A 374 0.12 18.96 0.76
N ALA A 375 -0.88 19.21 1.61
CA ALA A 375 -2.26 18.74 1.38
C ALA A 375 -3.16 19.76 0.66
N GLU A 376 -2.88 21.05 0.72
CA GLU A 376 -3.77 22.12 0.23
C GLU A 376 -4.14 21.95 -1.27
N THR A 377 -3.23 21.42 -2.09
CA THR A 377 -3.47 21.20 -3.53
C THR A 377 -4.54 20.15 -3.79
N GLU A 378 -4.65 19.15 -2.92
CA GLU A 378 -5.55 18.00 -3.02
C GLU A 378 -6.74 18.09 -2.04
N ALA A 379 -6.97 19.25 -1.40
CA ALA A 379 -7.99 19.40 -0.36
C ALA A 379 -9.41 19.02 -0.83
N ALA A 380 -9.73 19.26 -2.11
CA ALA A 380 -11.01 18.86 -2.68
C ALA A 380 -11.15 17.33 -2.78
N GLU A 381 -10.08 16.61 -3.12
CA GLU A 381 -10.09 15.15 -3.20
C GLU A 381 -10.17 14.52 -1.83
N PHE A 382 -9.40 15.02 -0.85
CA PHE A 382 -9.53 14.58 0.54
C PHE A 382 -10.95 14.75 1.09
N GLY A 383 -11.58 15.89 0.79
CA GLY A 383 -12.96 16.14 1.21
C GLY A 383 -13.99 15.22 0.53
N ASN A 384 -13.86 15.00 -0.77
CA ASN A 384 -14.82 14.20 -1.54
C ASN A 384 -14.66 12.70 -1.31
N THR A 385 -13.43 12.21 -1.17
CA THR A 385 -13.14 10.77 -1.06
C THR A 385 -13.18 10.28 0.37
N TYR A 386 -12.62 11.03 1.32
CA TYR A 386 -12.44 10.58 2.69
C TYR A 386 -13.21 11.41 3.73
N GLY A 387 -13.89 12.48 3.32
CA GLY A 387 -14.55 13.39 4.25
C GLY A 387 -13.59 14.27 5.06
N LEU A 388 -12.29 14.27 4.71
CA LEU A 388 -11.25 14.95 5.46
C LEU A 388 -11.12 16.43 5.06
N SER A 389 -11.03 17.29 6.06
CA SER A 389 -10.78 18.73 5.88
C SER A 389 -9.31 19.04 6.08
N VAL A 390 -8.70 19.81 5.19
CA VAL A 390 -7.31 20.26 5.33
C VAL A 390 -7.26 21.55 6.13
N VAL A 391 -6.39 21.61 7.14
CA VAL A 391 -6.17 22.79 7.99
C VAL A 391 -4.70 23.17 7.94
N PRO A 392 -4.35 24.29 7.30
CA PRO A 392 -2.97 24.77 7.25
C PRO A 392 -2.56 25.34 8.61
N ILE A 393 -1.61 24.70 9.26
CA ILE A 393 -1.05 25.12 10.55
C ILE A 393 0.11 26.10 10.28
N PRO A 394 0.16 27.25 10.94
CA PRO A 394 1.26 28.20 10.78
C PRO A 394 2.60 27.58 11.24
N THR A 395 3.70 28.01 10.63
CA THR A 395 5.04 27.60 11.02
C THR A 395 5.45 28.23 12.34
N ASN A 396 6.25 27.51 13.16
CA ASN A 396 6.77 28.04 14.43
C ASN A 396 7.69 29.23 14.21
N GLN A 397 8.56 29.15 13.20
CA GLN A 397 9.41 30.25 12.77
C GLN A 397 9.10 30.64 11.32
N PRO A 398 9.22 31.92 10.93
CA PRO A 398 9.01 32.31 9.54
C PRO A 398 9.97 31.60 8.60
N ALA A 399 9.46 31.09 7.48
CA ALA A 399 10.28 30.50 6.44
C ALA A 399 11.01 31.60 5.65
N ILE A 400 12.35 31.56 5.68
CA ILE A 400 13.23 32.55 5.02
C ILE A 400 13.92 31.99 3.79
N ARG A 401 13.59 30.76 3.37
CA ARG A 401 14.11 30.12 2.16
C ARG A 401 13.83 30.96 0.92
N GLN A 402 14.79 31.02 0.02
CA GLN A 402 14.70 31.70 -1.27
C GLN A 402 14.45 30.70 -2.39
N ASP A 403 13.26 30.76 -2.99
CA ASP A 403 12.91 29.95 -4.15
C ASP A 403 13.23 30.74 -5.42
N GLN A 404 14.31 30.35 -6.11
CA GLN A 404 14.82 30.99 -7.32
C GLN A 404 13.94 30.64 -8.54
N PRO A 405 13.88 31.51 -9.58
CA PRO A 405 13.23 31.20 -10.84
C PRO A 405 13.83 29.98 -11.53
N ASP A 406 12.99 29.24 -12.26
CA ASP A 406 13.41 28.10 -13.05
C ASP A 406 14.32 28.53 -14.21
N LEU A 407 15.37 27.74 -14.46
CA LEU A 407 16.23 27.89 -15.63
C LEU A 407 15.87 26.82 -16.67
N ILE A 408 15.57 27.23 -17.89
CA ILE A 408 15.07 26.35 -18.95
C ILE A 408 16.06 26.31 -20.09
N TYR A 409 16.50 25.10 -20.45
CA TYR A 409 17.47 24.83 -21.52
C TYR A 409 16.79 24.14 -22.71
N LYS A 410 17.37 24.25 -23.91
CA LYS A 410 16.84 23.54 -25.09
C LYS A 410 17.02 22.05 -25.01
N THR A 411 18.17 21.60 -24.54
CA THR A 411 18.56 20.18 -24.49
C THR A 411 18.87 19.74 -23.07
N GLU A 412 18.72 18.44 -22.81
CA GLU A 412 19.15 17.84 -21.53
C GLU A 412 20.67 17.97 -21.32
N ALA A 413 21.46 17.83 -22.39
CA ALA A 413 22.91 17.94 -22.28
C ALA A 413 23.34 19.33 -21.78
N ALA A 414 22.75 20.41 -22.31
CA ALA A 414 22.99 21.78 -21.84
C ALA A 414 22.54 21.98 -20.39
N LYS A 415 21.38 21.44 -20.02
CA LYS A 415 20.86 21.44 -18.65
C LYS A 415 21.86 20.80 -17.67
N PHE A 416 22.32 19.57 -17.94
CA PHE A 416 23.25 18.89 -17.06
C PHE A 416 24.62 19.56 -16.97
N ALA A 417 25.12 20.14 -18.07
CA ALA A 417 26.35 20.92 -18.05
C ALA A 417 26.24 22.13 -17.10
N ALA A 418 25.12 22.87 -17.19
CA ALA A 418 24.85 24.01 -16.32
C ALA A 418 24.67 23.61 -14.85
N ILE A 419 24.03 22.47 -14.57
CA ILE A 419 23.91 21.90 -13.21
C ILE A 419 25.29 21.60 -12.63
N VAL A 420 26.19 20.99 -13.40
CA VAL A 420 27.56 20.66 -12.92
C VAL A 420 28.35 21.92 -12.59
N GLU A 421 28.18 23.01 -13.35
CA GLU A 421 28.81 24.30 -13.09
C GLU A 421 28.27 24.95 -11.80
N ASP A 422 26.92 25.03 -11.62
CA ASP A 422 26.32 25.57 -10.40
C ASP A 422 26.71 24.77 -9.15
N VAL A 423 26.73 23.41 -9.27
CA VAL A 423 27.20 22.55 -8.17
C VAL A 423 28.61 22.87 -7.76
N ARG A 424 29.51 23.17 -8.70
CA ARG A 424 30.90 23.52 -8.43
C ARG A 424 31.01 24.84 -7.66
N ASP A 425 30.31 25.87 -8.14
CA ASP A 425 30.26 27.18 -7.49
C ASP A 425 29.75 27.10 -6.04
N ARG A 426 28.78 26.25 -5.79
CA ARG A 426 28.19 26.04 -4.45
C ARG A 426 29.12 25.27 -3.51
N ILE A 427 29.85 24.28 -4.02
CA ILE A 427 30.87 23.55 -3.24
C ILE A 427 31.99 24.51 -2.79
N ASP A 428 32.41 25.41 -3.68
CA ASP A 428 33.50 26.35 -3.40
C ASP A 428 33.19 27.28 -2.22
N ILE A 429 31.93 27.63 -2.00
CA ILE A 429 31.48 28.38 -0.82
C ILE A 429 31.10 27.49 0.38
N GLY A 430 31.21 26.18 0.26
CA GLY A 430 30.88 25.20 1.31
C GLY A 430 29.40 24.94 1.52
N GLN A 431 28.52 25.33 0.60
CA GLN A 431 27.09 25.11 0.68
C GLN A 431 26.77 23.64 0.34
N PRO A 432 25.99 22.89 1.15
CA PRO A 432 25.54 21.56 0.81
C PRO A 432 24.44 21.60 -0.25
N ILE A 433 24.41 20.58 -1.11
CA ILE A 433 23.52 20.50 -2.27
C ILE A 433 22.76 19.18 -2.27
N LEU A 434 21.43 19.28 -2.40
CA LEU A 434 20.55 18.14 -2.66
C LEU A 434 19.99 18.25 -4.07
N LEU A 435 20.37 17.31 -4.94
CA LEU A 435 19.95 17.22 -6.33
C LEU A 435 18.78 16.26 -6.45
N GLY A 436 17.59 16.76 -6.77
CA GLY A 436 16.37 15.95 -7.01
C GLY A 436 16.24 15.58 -8.48
N THR A 437 16.09 14.28 -8.77
CA THR A 437 15.88 13.75 -10.12
C THR A 437 14.54 12.99 -10.19
N ALA A 438 13.89 12.98 -11.35
CA ALA A 438 12.59 12.31 -11.53
C ALA A 438 12.70 10.79 -11.67
N SER A 439 13.85 10.26 -12.09
CA SER A 439 14.02 8.82 -12.29
C SER A 439 15.39 8.30 -11.87
N VAL A 440 15.50 6.98 -11.69
CA VAL A 440 16.77 6.29 -11.42
C VAL A 440 17.76 6.54 -12.56
N GLU A 441 17.30 6.46 -13.82
CA GLU A 441 18.11 6.69 -15.00
C GLU A 441 18.74 8.11 -15.01
N LYS A 442 17.93 9.13 -14.71
CA LYS A 442 18.40 10.52 -14.62
C LYS A 442 19.38 10.71 -13.47
N SER A 443 19.17 10.03 -12.34
CA SER A 443 20.11 10.07 -11.22
C SER A 443 21.46 9.47 -11.58
N GLU A 444 21.50 8.38 -12.32
CA GLU A 444 22.72 7.74 -12.78
C GLU A 444 23.42 8.55 -13.88
N LEU A 445 22.65 9.19 -14.77
CA LEU A 445 23.18 10.09 -15.78
C LEU A 445 23.89 11.28 -15.12
N LEU A 446 23.19 11.94 -14.19
CA LEU A 446 23.75 13.06 -13.43
C LEU A 446 24.98 12.65 -12.62
N SER A 447 24.94 11.49 -11.96
CA SER A 447 26.09 10.93 -11.22
C SER A 447 27.31 10.72 -12.12
N ARG A 448 27.10 10.24 -13.34
CA ARG A 448 28.19 10.10 -14.32
C ARG A 448 28.79 11.45 -14.73
N GLU A 449 27.96 12.47 -14.94
CA GLU A 449 28.46 13.82 -15.30
C GLU A 449 29.20 14.47 -14.13
N LEU A 450 28.71 14.34 -12.88
CA LEU A 450 29.42 14.80 -11.68
C LEU A 450 30.77 14.09 -11.49
N SER A 451 30.80 12.75 -11.72
CA SER A 451 32.03 11.95 -11.66
C SER A 451 33.05 12.39 -12.70
N LYS A 452 32.62 12.63 -13.96
CA LYS A 452 33.50 13.18 -15.02
C LYS A 452 34.07 14.55 -14.63
N ALA A 453 33.29 15.36 -13.93
CA ALA A 453 33.72 16.66 -13.45
C ALA A 453 34.62 16.61 -12.19
N GLY A 454 34.84 15.40 -11.63
CA GLY A 454 35.63 15.17 -10.42
C GLY A 454 34.93 15.63 -9.13
N ILE A 455 33.61 15.73 -9.11
CA ILE A 455 32.81 16.16 -7.96
C ILE A 455 32.43 14.94 -7.11
N PRO A 456 32.93 14.85 -5.85
CA PRO A 456 32.52 13.80 -4.92
C PRO A 456 31.01 13.93 -4.60
N HIS A 457 30.26 12.86 -4.66
CA HIS A 457 28.82 12.87 -4.35
C HIS A 457 28.33 11.51 -3.89
N GLU A 458 27.24 11.50 -3.16
CA GLU A 458 26.47 10.28 -2.80
C GLU A 458 25.24 10.20 -3.69
N VAL A 459 24.88 8.96 -4.08
CA VAL A 459 23.66 8.71 -4.88
C VAL A 459 22.66 7.93 -4.06
N LEU A 460 21.45 8.39 -4.05
CA LEU A 460 20.32 7.80 -3.36
C LEU A 460 19.21 7.51 -4.36
N ASN A 461 19.05 6.24 -4.71
CA ASN A 461 18.00 5.76 -5.60
C ASN A 461 17.55 4.36 -5.16
N ALA A 462 16.56 3.79 -5.86
CA ALA A 462 15.99 2.49 -5.55
C ALA A 462 17.01 1.34 -5.40
N LYS A 463 18.19 1.45 -6.01
CA LYS A 463 19.27 0.46 -5.87
C LYS A 463 20.00 0.51 -4.53
N GLN A 464 19.81 1.57 -3.73
CA GLN A 464 20.56 1.81 -2.48
C GLN A 464 19.63 2.12 -1.28
N HIS A 465 18.40 1.66 -1.31
CA HIS A 465 17.38 1.98 -0.32
C HIS A 465 17.77 1.63 1.14
N PHE A 466 18.58 0.59 1.38
CA PHE A 466 19.04 0.21 2.72
C PHE A 466 19.87 1.28 3.44
N ARG A 467 20.55 2.20 2.68
CA ARG A 467 21.36 3.27 3.23
C ARG A 467 20.70 4.64 3.15
N GLU A 468 19.45 4.68 2.75
CA GLU A 468 18.72 5.90 2.46
C GLU A 468 18.73 6.89 3.64
N ALA A 469 18.29 6.45 4.80
CA ALA A 469 18.19 7.29 5.99
C ALA A 469 19.57 7.80 6.44
N GLU A 470 20.61 6.97 6.33
CA GLU A 470 21.98 7.33 6.68
C GLU A 470 22.53 8.42 5.76
N ILE A 471 22.34 8.27 4.45
CA ILE A 471 22.84 9.21 3.44
C ILE A 471 22.12 10.56 3.58
N VAL A 472 20.78 10.55 3.69
CA VAL A 472 19.99 11.78 3.79
C VAL A 472 20.32 12.56 5.06
N ALA A 473 20.48 11.87 6.19
CA ALA A 473 20.85 12.51 7.46
C ALA A 473 22.19 13.25 7.38
N GLN A 474 23.09 12.88 6.46
CA GLN A 474 24.38 13.53 6.25
C GLN A 474 24.38 14.54 5.08
N ALA A 475 23.28 14.69 4.34
CA ALA A 475 23.19 15.58 3.18
C ALA A 475 23.37 17.08 3.55
N GLY A 476 23.18 17.44 4.81
CA GLY A 476 23.37 18.81 5.32
C GLY A 476 24.81 19.16 5.73
N ARG A 477 25.79 18.30 5.55
CA ARG A 477 27.20 18.58 5.88
C ARG A 477 27.82 19.59 4.90
N LYS A 478 28.76 20.35 5.38
CA LYS A 478 29.47 21.38 4.59
C LYS A 478 30.03 20.81 3.28
N GLY A 479 29.57 21.36 2.15
CA GLY A 479 30.01 20.97 0.81
C GLY A 479 29.57 19.56 0.36
N ALA A 480 28.64 18.93 1.06
CA ALA A 480 28.09 17.63 0.67
C ALA A 480 27.25 17.77 -0.61
N VAL A 481 27.37 16.80 -1.53
CA VAL A 481 26.56 16.70 -2.73
C VAL A 481 25.82 15.37 -2.69
N THR A 482 24.50 15.44 -2.68
CA THR A 482 23.63 14.25 -2.66
C THR A 482 22.69 14.28 -3.86
N VAL A 483 22.72 13.23 -4.67
CA VAL A 483 21.79 13.01 -5.79
C VAL A 483 20.71 12.06 -5.31
N ALA A 484 19.47 12.50 -5.28
CA ALA A 484 18.35 11.71 -4.80
C ALA A 484 17.24 11.61 -5.85
N THR A 485 16.66 10.41 -6.04
CA THR A 485 15.42 10.27 -6.81
C THR A 485 14.24 10.74 -5.98
N ASN A 486 13.32 11.41 -6.62
CA ASN A 486 12.02 11.92 -6.16
C ASN A 486 11.85 12.07 -4.64
N MET A 487 11.47 11.02 -3.97
CA MET A 487 11.08 11.04 -2.56
C MET A 487 12.06 10.29 -1.66
N ALA A 488 13.23 9.93 -2.18
CA ALA A 488 14.24 9.28 -1.38
C ALA A 488 14.55 10.13 -0.14
N GLY A 489 14.53 9.52 1.04
CA GLY A 489 14.66 10.19 2.33
C GLY A 489 13.40 10.89 2.85
N ARG A 490 12.19 10.57 2.35
CA ARG A 490 10.94 11.06 2.94
C ARG A 490 10.84 10.63 4.40
N GLY A 491 10.38 11.52 5.29
CA GLY A 491 10.35 11.25 6.73
C GLY A 491 11.69 11.37 7.45
N VAL A 492 12.80 11.60 6.73
CA VAL A 492 14.13 11.83 7.32
C VAL A 492 14.47 13.32 7.29
N ASP A 493 14.96 13.84 8.39
CA ASP A 493 15.34 15.24 8.50
C ASP A 493 16.78 15.47 8.00
N VAL A 494 17.01 16.58 7.27
CA VAL A 494 18.32 17.04 6.84
C VAL A 494 18.80 18.10 7.82
N ILE A 495 19.72 17.72 8.70
CA ILE A 495 20.26 18.60 9.73
C ILE A 495 21.48 19.35 9.16
N LEU A 496 21.49 20.67 9.24
CA LEU A 496 22.64 21.47 8.80
C LEU A 496 23.86 21.19 9.69
N GLY A 497 24.96 20.80 9.06
CA GLY A 497 26.16 20.29 9.72
C GLY A 497 26.21 18.76 9.81
N GLY A 498 25.10 18.06 9.56
CA GLY A 498 24.96 16.60 9.60
C GLY A 498 24.44 16.07 10.94
N ASN A 499 23.97 14.84 10.91
CA ASN A 499 23.46 14.12 12.09
C ASN A 499 24.63 13.52 12.88
N PHE A 500 24.92 14.08 14.07
CA PHE A 500 25.99 13.61 14.94
C PHE A 500 25.74 12.22 15.53
N GLU A 501 24.48 11.83 15.74
CA GLU A 501 24.12 10.50 16.27
C GLU A 501 24.44 9.41 15.25
N GLY A 502 24.04 9.60 14.00
CA GLY A 502 24.37 8.68 12.92
C GLY A 502 25.87 8.59 12.66
N LEU A 503 26.61 9.70 12.80
CA LEU A 503 28.07 9.69 12.71
C LEU A 503 28.71 8.94 13.88
N ALA A 504 28.19 9.10 15.09
CA ALA A 504 28.67 8.38 16.27
C ALA A 504 28.44 6.86 16.13
N THR A 505 27.25 6.44 15.71
CA THR A 505 26.94 5.04 15.42
C THR A 505 27.91 4.47 14.39
N ARG A 506 28.15 5.19 13.30
CA ARG A 506 29.08 4.75 12.24
C ARG A 506 30.52 4.64 12.74
N GLU A 507 30.98 5.59 13.56
CA GLU A 507 32.34 5.58 14.15
C GLU A 507 32.50 4.36 15.07
N VAL A 508 31.51 4.05 15.91
CA VAL A 508 31.56 2.96 16.91
C VAL A 508 31.40 1.59 16.26
N VAL A 509 30.45 1.43 15.32
CA VAL A 509 30.30 0.20 14.55
C VAL A 509 31.56 -0.06 13.69
N GLY A 510 32.16 0.99 13.14
CA GLY A 510 33.44 0.90 12.41
C GLY A 510 34.62 0.41 13.27
N GLN A 511 34.52 0.54 14.59
CA GLN A 511 35.47 -0.03 15.55
C GLN A 511 35.19 -1.52 15.88
N GLY A 512 34.14 -2.11 15.28
CA GLY A 512 33.75 -3.50 15.48
C GLY A 512 32.90 -3.74 16.73
N LEU A 513 32.35 -2.71 17.35
CA LEU A 513 31.47 -2.82 18.51
C LEU A 513 30.02 -3.01 18.07
N THR A 514 29.30 -3.89 18.74
CA THR A 514 27.91 -4.25 18.41
C THR A 514 26.93 -3.44 19.26
N PRO A 515 25.90 -2.80 18.67
CA PRO A 515 24.84 -2.10 19.42
C PRO A 515 24.22 -2.99 20.50
N GLY A 516 23.95 -2.41 21.68
CA GLY A 516 23.34 -3.11 22.83
C GLY A 516 24.35 -3.74 23.80
N THR A 517 25.64 -3.55 23.60
CA THR A 517 26.67 -3.93 24.56
C THR A 517 27.11 -2.72 25.41
N ASP A 518 27.53 -2.96 26.66
CA ASP A 518 28.03 -1.87 27.54
C ASP A 518 29.25 -1.15 26.92
N GLU A 519 30.11 -1.89 26.23
CA GLU A 519 31.27 -1.33 25.53
C GLU A 519 30.86 -0.41 24.38
N TYR A 520 29.83 -0.78 23.64
CA TYR A 520 29.24 0.05 22.59
C TYR A 520 28.70 1.34 23.19
N GLU A 521 27.91 1.27 24.27
CA GLU A 521 27.28 2.44 24.86
C GLU A 521 28.31 3.46 25.38
N VAL A 522 29.37 2.99 26.05
CA VAL A 522 30.47 3.85 26.51
C VAL A 522 31.17 4.52 25.34
N ALA A 523 31.48 3.78 24.27
CA ALA A 523 32.12 4.32 23.06
C ALA A 523 31.20 5.29 22.33
N TYR A 524 29.89 4.99 22.27
CA TYR A 524 28.88 5.81 21.64
C TYR A 524 28.72 7.18 22.33
N GLN A 525 28.61 7.18 23.67
CA GLN A 525 28.55 8.43 24.45
C GLN A 525 29.82 9.28 24.29
N ALA A 526 30.99 8.65 24.20
CA ALA A 526 32.23 9.34 23.94
C ALA A 526 32.27 9.96 22.53
N ALA A 527 31.79 9.22 21.53
CA ALA A 527 31.66 9.70 20.15
C ALA A 527 30.63 10.85 20.02
N LEU A 528 29.48 10.75 20.70
CA LEU A 528 28.49 11.84 20.74
C LEU A 528 29.10 13.14 21.30
N LYS A 529 29.79 13.05 22.43
CA LYS A 529 30.41 14.22 23.07
C LYS A 529 31.46 14.87 22.19
N LYS A 530 32.19 14.09 21.39
CA LYS A 530 33.17 14.55 20.41
C LYS A 530 32.55 15.21 19.18
N LEU A 531 31.53 14.54 18.60
CA LEU A 531 30.98 14.91 17.28
C LEU A 531 29.97 16.05 17.37
N LYS A 532 29.14 16.13 18.41
CA LYS A 532 28.14 17.18 18.58
C LYS A 532 28.66 18.60 18.40
N PRO A 533 29.78 19.06 19.04
CA PRO A 533 30.30 20.41 18.83
C PRO A 533 30.86 20.60 17.41
N ILE A 534 31.39 19.56 16.76
CA ILE A 534 31.91 19.63 15.39
C ILE A 534 30.77 19.87 14.41
N THR A 535 29.71 19.05 14.49
CA THR A 535 28.55 19.19 13.59
C THR A 535 27.81 20.50 13.82
N GLN A 536 27.78 21.02 15.06
CA GLN A 536 27.21 22.33 15.36
C GLN A 536 28.03 23.46 14.67
N ALA A 537 29.35 23.43 14.76
CA ALA A 537 30.19 24.41 14.10
C ALA A 537 30.09 24.36 12.57
N ASP A 538 30.07 23.13 11.99
CA ASP A 538 29.81 22.92 10.56
C ASP A 538 28.41 23.46 10.17
N GLY A 539 27.43 23.29 11.01
CA GLY A 539 26.08 23.82 10.80
C GLY A 539 26.00 25.32 10.76
N ASP A 540 26.76 26.01 11.64
CA ASP A 540 26.85 27.47 11.65
C ASP A 540 27.53 27.99 10.39
N GLU A 541 28.60 27.34 9.91
CA GLU A 541 29.25 27.67 8.64
C GLU A 541 28.30 27.45 7.44
N VAL A 542 27.54 26.36 7.43
CA VAL A 542 26.53 26.07 6.40
C VAL A 542 25.40 27.12 6.41
N ARG A 543 24.93 27.55 7.58
CA ARG A 543 23.95 28.64 7.69
C ARG A 543 24.50 29.95 7.12
N ALA A 544 25.77 30.26 7.42
CA ALA A 544 26.45 31.43 6.86
C ALA A 544 26.63 31.34 5.34
N ALA A 545 26.81 30.15 4.78
CA ALA A 545 26.88 29.90 3.34
C ALA A 545 25.51 29.91 2.62
N GLY A 546 24.40 30.13 3.34
CA GLY A 546 23.05 30.19 2.77
C GLY A 546 22.18 28.96 3.03
N GLY A 547 22.64 28.02 3.87
CA GLY A 547 21.91 26.80 4.22
C GLY A 547 21.92 25.71 3.13
N LEU A 548 20.99 24.79 3.15
CA LEU A 548 20.89 23.73 2.15
C LEU A 548 20.38 24.29 0.81
N TYR A 549 21.08 24.01 -0.27
CA TYR A 549 20.62 24.27 -1.62
C TYR A 549 19.93 23.05 -2.21
N VAL A 550 18.67 23.20 -2.62
CA VAL A 550 17.89 22.17 -3.28
C VAL A 550 17.77 22.47 -4.75
N LEU A 551 18.27 21.59 -5.60
CA LEU A 551 18.21 21.71 -7.04
C LEU A 551 17.37 20.58 -7.63
N GLY A 552 16.24 20.93 -8.28
CA GLY A 552 15.44 19.98 -9.05
C GLY A 552 15.91 19.93 -10.51
N THR A 553 16.12 18.74 -11.05
CA THR A 553 16.55 18.57 -12.44
C THR A 553 15.41 18.52 -13.45
N GLU A 554 14.18 18.37 -12.95
CA GLU A 554 12.94 18.32 -13.72
C GLU A 554 11.77 18.78 -12.84
N ARG A 555 10.65 19.13 -13.46
CA ARG A 555 9.39 19.28 -12.76
C ARG A 555 8.68 17.93 -12.70
N HIS A 556 8.13 17.63 -11.54
CA HIS A 556 7.35 16.40 -11.34
C HIS A 556 5.92 16.57 -11.88
N ASP A 557 5.23 15.47 -12.04
CA ASP A 557 3.83 15.43 -12.46
C ASP A 557 2.89 16.19 -11.53
N SER A 558 3.27 16.32 -10.25
CA SER A 558 2.52 17.07 -9.26
C SER A 558 3.36 18.17 -8.63
N ARG A 559 2.77 19.37 -8.51
CA ARG A 559 3.37 20.52 -7.79
C ARG A 559 3.65 20.19 -6.32
N ARG A 560 2.91 19.28 -5.76
CA ARG A 560 3.07 18.80 -4.40
C ARG A 560 4.44 18.16 -4.20
N ILE A 561 4.88 17.31 -5.14
CA ILE A 561 6.19 16.67 -5.11
C ILE A 561 7.30 17.71 -5.22
N ASP A 562 7.15 18.71 -6.10
CA ASP A 562 8.08 19.84 -6.20
C ASP A 562 8.19 20.60 -4.87
N ASN A 563 7.06 20.83 -4.19
CA ASN A 563 7.03 21.50 -2.89
C ASN A 563 7.65 20.66 -1.77
N GLN A 564 7.49 19.35 -1.80
CA GLN A 564 8.15 18.43 -0.86
C GLN A 564 9.68 18.44 -1.05
N LEU A 565 10.15 18.47 -2.29
CA LEU A 565 11.57 18.61 -2.61
C LEU A 565 12.11 19.94 -2.08
N ARG A 566 11.45 21.07 -2.40
CA ARG A 566 11.83 22.39 -1.85
C ARG A 566 11.81 22.40 -0.32
N GLY A 567 10.83 21.73 0.29
CA GLY A 567 10.65 21.62 1.75
C GLY A 567 11.78 20.90 2.49
N ARG A 568 12.75 20.33 1.77
CA ARG A 568 13.96 19.79 2.39
C ARG A 568 14.88 20.89 2.92
N SER A 569 14.75 22.11 2.43
CA SER A 569 15.54 23.28 2.76
C SER A 569 14.72 24.35 3.48
N GLY A 570 15.36 25.19 4.29
CA GLY A 570 14.74 26.33 4.96
C GLY A 570 13.77 25.91 6.08
N ARG A 571 14.16 24.98 6.94
CA ARG A 571 13.36 24.43 8.06
C ARG A 571 13.59 25.25 9.33
N GLN A 572 12.56 25.41 10.16
CA GLN A 572 12.61 26.07 11.48
C GLN A 572 13.36 27.41 11.46
N GLY A 573 13.15 28.23 10.42
CA GLY A 573 13.81 29.53 10.26
C GLY A 573 15.25 29.49 9.78
N ASP A 574 15.80 28.32 9.47
CA ASP A 574 17.12 28.20 8.82
C ASP A 574 17.10 28.83 7.41
N PRO A 575 18.21 29.42 6.95
CA PRO A 575 18.35 29.84 5.57
C PRO A 575 18.32 28.63 4.63
N GLY A 576 17.98 28.87 3.38
CA GLY A 576 17.94 27.83 2.37
C GLY A 576 17.65 28.41 1.00
N GLU A 577 17.89 27.63 -0.03
CA GLU A 577 17.67 28.05 -1.41
C GLU A 577 17.13 26.88 -2.23
N SER A 578 16.26 27.15 -3.21
CA SER A 578 15.84 26.15 -4.18
C SER A 578 15.80 26.70 -5.60
N ARG A 579 16.13 25.85 -6.58
CA ARG A 579 16.02 26.15 -8.00
C ARG A 579 15.73 24.90 -8.82
N PHE A 580 14.99 25.04 -9.92
CA PHE A 580 14.77 23.98 -10.89
C PHE A 580 15.49 24.29 -12.20
N TYR A 581 16.18 23.28 -12.74
CA TYR A 581 16.82 23.26 -14.05
C TYR A 581 16.00 22.34 -14.96
N LEU A 582 15.48 22.88 -16.03
CA LEU A 582 14.52 22.22 -16.90
C LEU A 582 15.05 22.16 -18.33
N SER A 583 14.62 21.16 -19.10
CA SER A 583 14.87 21.05 -20.52
C SER A 583 13.56 20.97 -21.28
N LEU A 584 13.55 21.48 -22.51
CA LEU A 584 12.39 21.27 -23.42
C LEU A 584 12.22 19.80 -23.83
N GLU A 585 13.24 18.96 -23.60
CA GLU A 585 13.23 17.53 -23.81
C GLU A 585 12.66 16.74 -22.62
N ASP A 586 12.48 17.40 -21.44
CA ASP A 586 11.88 16.78 -20.27
C ASP A 586 10.46 16.29 -20.58
N GLU A 587 10.09 15.13 -20.07
CA GLU A 587 8.87 14.40 -20.44
C GLU A 587 7.59 15.23 -20.27
N LEU A 588 7.45 15.90 -19.13
CA LEU A 588 6.31 16.77 -18.85
C LEU A 588 6.15 17.89 -19.90
N LEU A 589 7.26 18.51 -20.33
CA LEU A 589 7.25 19.57 -21.33
C LEU A 589 6.98 19.02 -22.74
N ARG A 590 7.58 17.89 -23.08
CA ARG A 590 7.40 17.22 -24.36
C ARG A 590 5.96 16.77 -24.59
N LEU A 591 5.30 16.22 -23.58
CA LEU A 591 3.95 15.65 -23.71
C LEU A 591 2.84 16.71 -23.58
N PHE A 592 2.99 17.70 -22.69
CA PHE A 592 1.88 18.58 -22.31
C PHE A 592 2.09 20.05 -22.64
N ALA A 593 3.26 20.49 -23.06
CA ALA A 593 3.56 21.90 -23.32
C ALA A 593 3.97 22.19 -24.78
N THR A 594 3.48 21.43 -25.72
CA THR A 594 3.86 21.44 -27.15
C THR A 594 3.88 22.84 -27.80
N GLY A 595 2.90 23.68 -27.52
CA GLY A 595 2.83 25.03 -28.09
C GLY A 595 3.89 25.99 -27.55
N ALA A 596 4.27 25.86 -26.26
CA ALA A 596 5.35 26.68 -25.67
C ALA A 596 6.72 26.16 -26.12
N VAL A 597 6.88 24.85 -26.24
CA VAL A 597 8.10 24.21 -26.78
C VAL A 597 8.33 24.64 -28.23
N SER A 598 7.31 24.54 -29.08
CA SER A 598 7.41 24.96 -30.49
C SER A 598 7.81 26.45 -30.61
N TRP A 599 7.21 27.35 -29.82
CA TRP A 599 7.54 28.78 -29.85
C TRP A 599 9.00 29.06 -29.45
N VAL A 600 9.56 28.29 -28.51
CA VAL A 600 10.96 28.45 -28.09
C VAL A 600 11.92 27.84 -29.12
N MET A 601 11.57 26.69 -29.69
CA MET A 601 12.39 26.00 -30.70
C MET A 601 12.51 26.83 -31.99
N ASP A 602 11.47 27.60 -32.36
CA ASP A 602 11.45 28.48 -33.53
C ASP A 602 12.38 29.71 -33.39
N ARG A 603 12.85 30.01 -32.16
CA ARG A 603 13.79 31.09 -31.94
C ARG A 603 15.23 30.62 -32.06
N ALA A 604 16.02 31.33 -32.84
CA ALA A 604 17.47 31.13 -32.94
C ALA A 604 18.15 31.61 -31.65
N MET A 605 18.13 30.81 -30.60
CA MET A 605 18.84 31.03 -29.33
C MET A 605 20.02 30.04 -29.21
N PRO A 606 21.14 30.42 -28.60
CA PRO A 606 22.21 29.48 -28.28
C PRO A 606 21.70 28.33 -27.41
N GLU A 607 22.21 27.15 -27.63
CA GLU A 607 21.78 25.95 -26.90
C GLU A 607 22.21 26.00 -25.42
N GLU A 608 23.28 26.72 -25.11
CA GLU A 608 23.87 26.79 -23.79
C GLU A 608 23.28 27.92 -22.91
N GLU A 609 22.46 28.84 -23.48
CA GLU A 609 21.87 29.92 -22.69
C GLU A 609 20.51 29.50 -22.07
N ALA A 610 20.39 29.80 -20.75
CA ALA A 610 19.14 29.57 -20.03
C ALA A 610 18.07 30.57 -20.45
N ILE A 611 16.84 30.08 -20.56
CA ILE A 611 15.65 30.86 -20.91
C ILE A 611 14.88 31.13 -19.61
N GLU A 612 14.78 32.37 -19.21
CA GLU A 612 13.86 32.82 -18.16
C GLU A 612 12.62 33.39 -18.81
N ALA A 613 11.64 32.57 -19.13
CA ALA A 613 10.40 33.01 -19.77
C ALA A 613 9.19 32.70 -18.90
N LYS A 614 8.54 33.72 -18.35
CA LYS A 614 7.28 33.59 -17.60
C LYS A 614 6.18 32.84 -18.36
N MET A 615 6.25 32.80 -19.68
CA MET A 615 5.31 32.07 -20.53
C MET A 615 5.53 30.57 -20.44
N VAL A 616 6.79 30.12 -20.39
CA VAL A 616 7.13 28.70 -20.25
C VAL A 616 6.80 28.22 -18.83
N SER A 617 7.10 29.01 -17.79
CA SER A 617 6.69 28.64 -16.41
C SER A 617 5.17 28.47 -16.27
N LYS A 618 4.37 29.32 -16.94
CA LYS A 618 2.92 29.17 -16.98
C LYS A 618 2.46 27.95 -17.80
N ALA A 619 3.20 27.57 -18.83
CA ALA A 619 2.91 26.37 -19.61
C ALA A 619 3.18 25.11 -18.78
N ILE A 620 4.27 25.09 -18.02
CA ILE A 620 4.62 24.03 -17.07
C ILE A 620 3.52 23.89 -16.00
N GLU A 621 3.10 25.00 -15.38
CA GLU A 621 2.03 24.98 -14.39
C GLU A 621 0.72 24.42 -14.97
N ARG A 622 0.40 24.75 -16.21
CA ARG A 622 -0.77 24.17 -16.90
C ARG A 622 -0.59 22.69 -17.18
N ALA A 623 0.59 22.26 -17.60
CA ALA A 623 0.92 20.87 -17.82
C ALA A 623 0.72 20.05 -16.54
N GLN A 624 1.32 20.49 -15.42
CA GLN A 624 1.14 19.86 -14.12
C GLN A 624 -0.34 19.80 -13.70
N ASN A 625 -1.08 20.90 -13.83
CA ASN A 625 -2.51 20.91 -13.54
C ASN A 625 -3.30 19.89 -14.38
N THR A 626 -2.92 19.69 -15.65
CA THR A 626 -3.57 18.72 -16.54
C THR A 626 -3.28 17.28 -16.08
N VAL A 627 -2.02 16.99 -15.72
CA VAL A 627 -1.62 15.68 -15.22
C VAL A 627 -2.27 15.40 -13.86
N GLU A 628 -2.24 16.36 -12.92
CA GLU A 628 -2.91 16.26 -11.62
C GLU A 628 -4.41 15.95 -11.79
N ALA A 629 -5.11 16.68 -12.67
CA ALA A 629 -6.53 16.47 -12.95
C ALA A 629 -6.80 15.07 -13.53
N ARG A 630 -5.96 14.62 -14.48
CA ARG A 630 -6.07 13.28 -15.06
C ARG A 630 -5.85 12.18 -14.02
N ASN A 631 -4.84 12.34 -13.19
CA ASN A 631 -4.55 11.38 -12.12
C ASN A 631 -5.69 11.32 -11.09
N ALA A 632 -6.28 12.46 -10.74
CA ALA A 632 -7.45 12.52 -9.88
C ALA A 632 -8.67 11.82 -10.51
N GLU A 633 -8.84 11.92 -11.83
CA GLU A 633 -9.92 11.23 -12.56
C GLU A 633 -9.69 9.72 -12.55
N ILE A 634 -8.46 9.24 -12.79
CA ILE A 634 -8.11 7.82 -12.71
C ILE A 634 -8.42 7.28 -11.31
N ARG A 635 -7.98 7.95 -10.23
CA ARG A 635 -8.28 7.51 -8.86
C ARG A 635 -9.78 7.48 -8.57
N LYS A 636 -10.51 8.46 -9.07
CA LYS A 636 -11.97 8.52 -8.95
C LYS A 636 -12.65 7.37 -9.69
N ASP A 637 -12.15 6.99 -10.86
CA ASP A 637 -12.70 5.87 -11.62
C ASP A 637 -12.37 4.54 -10.94
N VAL A 638 -11.13 4.34 -10.48
CA VAL A 638 -10.77 3.17 -9.65
C VAL A 638 -11.75 3.03 -8.48
N LEU A 639 -12.01 4.12 -7.74
CA LEU A 639 -12.95 4.08 -6.62
C LEU A 639 -14.38 3.73 -7.04
N LYS A 640 -14.89 4.31 -8.15
CA LYS A 640 -16.26 4.04 -8.62
C LYS A 640 -16.46 2.57 -9.04
N TYR A 641 -15.43 1.97 -9.66
CA TYR A 641 -15.47 0.56 -10.01
C TYR A 641 -15.36 -0.32 -8.77
N ASP A 642 -14.48 0.02 -7.82
CA ASP A 642 -14.33 -0.74 -6.58
C ASP A 642 -15.51 -0.55 -5.61
N GLU A 643 -16.30 0.53 -5.71
CA GLU A 643 -17.48 0.73 -4.86
C GLU A 643 -18.51 -0.41 -5.02
N VAL A 644 -18.69 -0.93 -6.23
CA VAL A 644 -19.56 -2.10 -6.49
C VAL A 644 -18.99 -3.31 -5.75
N MET A 645 -17.70 -3.56 -5.92
CA MET A 645 -17.03 -4.67 -5.21
C MET A 645 -17.06 -4.49 -3.69
N ASN A 646 -16.97 -3.26 -3.23
CA ASN A 646 -16.97 -2.94 -1.80
C ASN A 646 -18.32 -3.24 -1.14
N GLU A 647 -19.42 -2.92 -1.80
CA GLU A 647 -20.75 -3.29 -1.29
C GLU A 647 -20.94 -4.80 -1.25
N GLN A 648 -20.51 -5.53 -2.28
CA GLN A 648 -20.52 -6.98 -2.31
C GLN A 648 -19.62 -7.58 -1.20
N ARG A 649 -18.42 -7.04 -1.04
CA ARG A 649 -17.46 -7.44 0.01
C ARG A 649 -18.05 -7.29 1.40
N LYS A 650 -18.74 -6.19 1.69
CA LYS A 650 -19.40 -5.96 2.99
C LYS A 650 -20.41 -7.06 3.31
N VAL A 651 -21.21 -7.50 2.34
CA VAL A 651 -22.20 -8.56 2.53
C VAL A 651 -21.51 -9.89 2.83
N ILE A 652 -20.55 -10.27 1.99
CA ILE A 652 -19.82 -11.55 2.15
C ILE A 652 -19.03 -11.58 3.46
N TYR A 653 -18.26 -10.53 3.76
CA TYR A 653 -17.44 -10.48 4.96
C TYR A 653 -18.27 -10.42 6.24
N LYS A 654 -19.43 -9.74 6.22
CA LYS A 654 -20.37 -9.76 7.34
C LYS A 654 -20.92 -11.16 7.58
N ARG A 655 -21.40 -11.85 6.54
CA ARG A 655 -21.92 -13.24 6.65
C ARG A 655 -20.82 -14.17 7.17
N ARG A 656 -19.62 -14.00 6.66
CA ARG A 656 -18.45 -14.77 7.07
C ARG A 656 -18.10 -14.54 8.54
N GLN A 657 -18.10 -13.27 8.99
CA GLN A 657 -17.79 -12.91 10.36
C GLN A 657 -18.81 -13.50 11.36
N GLN A 658 -20.10 -13.47 11.03
CA GLN A 658 -21.14 -14.08 11.85
C GLN A 658 -20.87 -15.58 12.09
N VAL A 659 -20.48 -16.31 11.04
CA VAL A 659 -20.13 -17.72 11.14
C VAL A 659 -18.88 -17.95 11.99
N ILE A 660 -17.83 -17.10 11.85
CA ILE A 660 -16.58 -17.19 12.63
C ILE A 660 -16.83 -16.88 14.11
N ASP A 661 -17.68 -15.90 14.40
CA ASP A 661 -18.01 -15.51 15.79
C ASP A 661 -18.85 -16.59 16.52
N GLY A 662 -19.18 -17.67 15.81
CA GLY A 662 -19.85 -18.82 16.38
C GLY A 662 -21.37 -18.63 16.48
N GLU A 663 -21.96 -17.75 15.67
CA GLU A 663 -23.42 -17.66 15.54
C GLU A 663 -23.98 -19.03 15.20
N ASP A 664 -25.08 -19.39 15.89
CA ASP A 664 -25.77 -20.64 15.64
C ASP A 664 -26.55 -20.53 14.32
N ILE A 665 -26.05 -21.24 13.30
CA ILE A 665 -26.66 -21.23 11.96
C ILE A 665 -27.53 -22.45 11.70
N HIS A 666 -27.78 -23.31 12.73
CA HIS A 666 -28.51 -24.55 12.55
C HIS A 666 -29.95 -24.33 12.06
N ASP A 667 -30.70 -23.42 12.71
CA ASP A 667 -32.06 -23.08 12.29
C ASP A 667 -32.06 -22.46 10.87
N ALA A 668 -31.11 -21.58 10.57
CA ALA A 668 -30.93 -21.00 9.23
C ALA A 668 -30.56 -22.08 8.19
N THR A 669 -29.81 -23.11 8.57
CA THR A 669 -29.51 -24.26 7.70
C THR A 669 -30.79 -25.05 7.34
N ILE A 670 -31.67 -25.27 8.30
CA ILE A 670 -32.93 -25.91 8.07
C ILE A 670 -33.81 -25.07 7.11
N GLU A 671 -33.94 -23.77 7.40
CA GLU A 671 -34.69 -22.85 6.52
C GLU A 671 -34.14 -22.85 5.08
N LEU A 672 -32.83 -22.89 4.89
CA LEU A 672 -32.19 -22.97 3.57
C LEU A 672 -32.49 -24.29 2.85
N ILE A 673 -32.51 -25.42 3.58
CA ILE A 673 -32.90 -26.73 3.02
C ILE A 673 -34.34 -26.66 2.55
N GLU A 674 -35.25 -26.13 3.37
CA GLU A 674 -36.67 -25.98 3.04
C GLU A 674 -36.85 -25.12 1.78
N GLU A 675 -36.24 -23.94 1.75
CA GLU A 675 -36.37 -22.99 0.65
C GLU A 675 -35.82 -23.55 -0.67
N ARG A 676 -34.60 -24.09 -0.66
CA ARG A 676 -33.98 -24.60 -1.89
C ARG A 676 -34.68 -25.85 -2.45
N LEU A 677 -35.19 -26.70 -1.61
CA LEU A 677 -35.95 -27.85 -2.06
C LEU A 677 -37.35 -27.47 -2.57
N ALA A 678 -38.01 -26.52 -1.94
CA ALA A 678 -39.29 -25.99 -2.45
C ALA A 678 -39.10 -25.36 -3.85
N ASP A 679 -37.99 -24.61 -4.05
CA ASP A 679 -37.64 -24.04 -5.36
C ASP A 679 -37.34 -25.14 -6.39
N ALA A 680 -36.59 -26.18 -6.04
CA ALA A 680 -36.31 -27.33 -6.90
C ALA A 680 -37.60 -28.06 -7.31
N VAL A 681 -38.53 -28.26 -6.38
CA VAL A 681 -39.85 -28.83 -6.70
C VAL A 681 -40.62 -27.91 -7.64
N ALA A 682 -40.69 -26.60 -7.33
CA ALA A 682 -41.43 -25.64 -8.15
C ALA A 682 -40.86 -25.48 -9.59
N ALA A 683 -39.58 -25.76 -9.80
CA ALA A 683 -38.98 -25.73 -11.13
C ALA A 683 -39.49 -26.86 -12.05
N HIS A 684 -39.88 -28.01 -11.50
CA HIS A 684 -40.28 -29.18 -12.26
C HIS A 684 -41.79 -29.47 -12.19
N VAL A 685 -42.44 -29.03 -11.10
CA VAL A 685 -43.87 -29.21 -10.87
C VAL A 685 -44.50 -27.86 -10.49
N GLY A 686 -45.75 -27.63 -10.87
CA GLY A 686 -46.44 -26.37 -10.54
C GLY A 686 -46.83 -25.51 -11.76
N LEU A 687 -46.26 -25.72 -12.92
CA LEU A 687 -46.66 -25.12 -14.18
C LEU A 687 -47.41 -26.18 -15.03
N GLY A 688 -48.61 -25.86 -15.53
CA GLY A 688 -49.38 -26.75 -16.36
C GLY A 688 -50.23 -27.76 -15.56
N PHE A 689 -50.65 -28.82 -16.21
CA PHE A 689 -51.38 -29.93 -15.58
C PHE A 689 -50.41 -30.96 -15.04
N ALA A 690 -50.79 -31.68 -13.97
CA ALA A 690 -49.93 -32.68 -13.33
C ALA A 690 -49.45 -33.81 -14.29
N GLU A 691 -50.19 -34.05 -15.37
CA GLU A 691 -49.83 -35.00 -16.43
C GLU A 691 -48.63 -34.53 -17.30
N GLU A 692 -48.31 -33.23 -17.26
CA GLU A 692 -47.22 -32.60 -18.03
C GLU A 692 -45.94 -32.43 -17.18
N TRP A 693 -45.96 -32.74 -15.88
CA TRP A 693 -44.83 -32.58 -14.98
C TRP A 693 -43.70 -33.60 -15.22
N ASP A 694 -42.47 -33.18 -15.20
CA ASP A 694 -41.33 -34.07 -15.40
C ASP A 694 -40.80 -34.63 -14.08
N PHE A 695 -41.46 -35.66 -13.58
CA PHE A 695 -41.05 -36.34 -12.34
C PHE A 695 -39.67 -37.02 -12.46
N ASN A 696 -39.20 -37.41 -13.68
CA ASN A 696 -37.87 -37.96 -13.84
C ASN A 696 -36.80 -36.87 -13.62
N ALA A 697 -37.00 -35.69 -14.19
CA ALA A 697 -36.11 -34.56 -13.97
C ALA A 697 -36.13 -34.10 -12.50
N LEU A 698 -37.34 -34.07 -11.87
CA LEU A 698 -37.46 -33.74 -10.46
C LEU A 698 -36.63 -34.68 -9.56
N VAL A 699 -36.82 -36.01 -9.69
CA VAL A 699 -36.11 -36.99 -8.85
C VAL A 699 -34.58 -36.88 -9.06
N LEU A 700 -34.15 -36.69 -10.31
CA LEU A 700 -32.72 -36.50 -10.61
C LEU A 700 -32.16 -35.23 -9.95
N ASP A 701 -32.94 -34.14 -9.96
CA ASP A 701 -32.53 -32.88 -9.33
C ASP A 701 -32.51 -33.03 -7.80
N LEU A 702 -33.52 -33.61 -7.19
CA LEU A 702 -33.56 -33.89 -5.74
C LEU A 702 -32.40 -34.76 -5.27
N GLN A 703 -31.98 -35.75 -6.05
CA GLN A 703 -30.78 -36.56 -5.75
C GLN A 703 -29.49 -35.73 -5.71
N SER A 704 -29.42 -34.56 -6.38
CA SER A 704 -28.29 -33.66 -6.30
C SER A 704 -28.28 -32.86 -5.01
N TYR A 705 -29.44 -32.63 -4.40
CA TYR A 705 -29.57 -31.84 -3.16
C TYR A 705 -29.44 -32.71 -1.91
N TYR A 706 -30.01 -33.91 -1.87
CA TYR A 706 -29.94 -34.79 -0.70
C TYR A 706 -30.09 -36.29 -1.08
N PRO A 707 -29.64 -37.23 -0.24
CA PRO A 707 -29.75 -38.66 -0.51
C PRO A 707 -31.22 -39.12 -0.38
N THR A 708 -32.05 -38.74 -1.34
CA THR A 708 -33.49 -39.02 -1.33
C THR A 708 -33.81 -40.47 -1.68
N GLU A 709 -34.77 -41.05 -0.97
CA GLU A 709 -35.40 -42.35 -1.30
C GLU A 709 -36.69 -42.18 -2.14
N GLN A 710 -37.05 -40.93 -2.49
CA GLN A 710 -38.25 -40.67 -3.29
C GLN A 710 -38.09 -41.22 -4.70
N THR A 711 -39.16 -41.87 -5.20
CA THR A 711 -39.17 -42.44 -6.56
C THR A 711 -40.21 -41.75 -7.44
N VAL A 712 -40.04 -41.87 -8.75
CA VAL A 712 -41.00 -41.34 -9.73
C VAL A 712 -42.43 -41.87 -9.47
N GLU A 713 -42.55 -43.17 -9.13
CA GLU A 713 -43.83 -43.80 -8.83
C GLU A 713 -44.48 -43.20 -7.57
N ALA A 714 -43.69 -42.87 -6.55
CA ALA A 714 -44.21 -42.29 -5.31
C ALA A 714 -44.70 -40.86 -5.53
N LEU A 715 -43.91 -40.01 -6.22
CA LEU A 715 -44.22 -38.62 -6.46
C LEU A 715 -45.37 -38.45 -7.49
N SER A 716 -45.45 -39.30 -8.51
CA SER A 716 -46.50 -39.25 -9.54
C SER A 716 -47.88 -39.61 -9.02
N ALA A 717 -48.00 -40.12 -7.79
CA ALA A 717 -49.27 -40.37 -7.14
C ALA A 717 -49.94 -39.07 -6.68
N TYR A 718 -49.22 -37.97 -6.58
CA TYR A 718 -49.71 -36.65 -6.16
C TYR A 718 -50.06 -35.81 -7.40
N THR A 719 -51.06 -34.95 -7.27
CA THR A 719 -51.51 -34.02 -8.33
C THR A 719 -51.47 -32.58 -7.88
N ASP A 720 -51.00 -32.35 -6.65
CA ASP A 720 -50.81 -31.03 -6.03
C ASP A 720 -49.33 -30.75 -5.79
N ALA A 721 -48.83 -29.65 -6.34
CA ALA A 721 -47.45 -29.25 -6.20
C ALA A 721 -47.05 -28.89 -4.76
N GLU A 722 -47.98 -28.33 -3.97
CA GLU A 722 -47.74 -27.99 -2.55
C GLU A 722 -47.59 -29.25 -1.69
N GLU A 723 -48.41 -30.31 -1.98
CA GLU A 723 -48.29 -31.61 -1.30
C GLU A 723 -46.95 -32.28 -1.61
N ILE A 724 -46.48 -32.23 -2.87
CA ILE A 724 -45.17 -32.75 -3.27
C ILE A 724 -44.05 -31.96 -2.58
N GLY A 725 -44.15 -30.62 -2.58
CA GLY A 725 -43.18 -29.75 -1.91
C GLY A 725 -43.06 -30.07 -0.42
N SER A 726 -44.18 -30.16 0.30
CA SER A 726 -44.18 -30.50 1.73
C SER A 726 -43.60 -31.90 1.99
N LEU A 727 -43.94 -32.88 1.17
CA LEU A 727 -43.41 -34.25 1.31
C LEU A 727 -41.87 -34.29 1.14
N VAL A 728 -41.35 -33.60 0.15
CA VAL A 728 -39.90 -33.55 -0.15
C VAL A 728 -39.14 -32.79 0.95
N VAL A 729 -39.69 -31.68 1.39
CA VAL A 729 -39.08 -30.86 2.46
C VAL A 729 -39.06 -31.62 3.78
N ASP A 730 -40.21 -32.21 4.20
CA ASP A 730 -40.32 -33.01 5.43
C ASP A 730 -39.35 -34.21 5.43
N ASP A 731 -39.18 -34.87 4.27
CA ASP A 731 -38.26 -35.99 4.10
C ASP A 731 -36.80 -35.52 4.27
N ALA A 732 -36.43 -34.46 3.58
CA ALA A 732 -35.06 -33.96 3.61
C ALA A 732 -34.66 -33.39 4.98
N VAL A 733 -35.50 -32.56 5.58
CA VAL A 733 -35.26 -32.00 6.94
C VAL A 733 -35.20 -33.15 7.95
N GLY A 734 -36.14 -34.09 7.91
CA GLY A 734 -36.16 -35.25 8.82
C GLY A 734 -34.92 -36.16 8.66
N GLN A 735 -34.36 -36.29 7.46
CA GLN A 735 -33.11 -37.02 7.23
C GLN A 735 -31.92 -36.21 7.78
N TYR A 736 -31.88 -34.89 7.55
CA TYR A 736 -30.83 -34.04 8.03
C TYR A 736 -30.78 -33.97 9.57
N GLU A 737 -31.90 -33.78 10.25
CA GLU A 737 -31.98 -33.78 11.71
C GLU A 737 -31.50 -35.11 12.32
N LYS A 738 -31.96 -36.24 11.78
CA LYS A 738 -31.49 -37.59 12.21
C LYS A 738 -30.01 -37.77 12.00
N LYS A 739 -29.46 -37.23 10.89
CA LYS A 739 -28.03 -37.26 10.58
C LYS A 739 -27.26 -36.46 11.60
N SER A 740 -27.69 -35.24 11.91
CA SER A 740 -27.06 -34.32 12.86
C SER A 740 -27.04 -34.87 14.28
N GLU A 741 -28.13 -35.57 14.72
CA GLU A 741 -28.18 -36.26 16.00
C GLU A 741 -27.22 -37.46 16.09
N ASN A 742 -26.91 -38.10 14.97
CA ASN A 742 -26.09 -39.30 14.90
C ASN A 742 -24.58 -39.02 14.75
N TYR A 743 -24.18 -37.78 14.61
CA TYR A 743 -22.75 -37.43 14.58
C TYR A 743 -22.05 -37.74 15.90
N PRO A 744 -20.76 -38.13 15.90
CA PRO A 744 -19.98 -38.29 17.12
C PRO A 744 -19.88 -36.95 17.87
N GLY A 745 -20.67 -36.75 18.91
CA GLY A 745 -20.84 -35.46 19.61
C GLY A 745 -22.20 -34.80 19.41
N GLY A 746 -23.08 -35.38 18.55
CA GLY A 746 -24.42 -34.88 18.32
C GLY A 746 -24.48 -33.52 17.65
N LEU A 747 -25.45 -32.71 18.07
CA LEU A 747 -25.68 -31.37 17.49
C LEU A 747 -24.50 -30.40 17.58
N ASP A 748 -23.65 -30.53 18.58
CA ASP A 748 -22.48 -29.65 18.68
C ASP A 748 -21.53 -29.86 17.52
N THR A 749 -21.24 -31.11 17.16
CA THR A 749 -20.43 -31.44 15.97
C THR A 749 -21.13 -31.06 14.67
N ALA A 750 -22.51 -31.21 14.60
CA ALA A 750 -23.25 -30.73 13.44
C ALA A 750 -23.05 -29.26 13.21
N LYS A 751 -23.17 -28.43 14.24
CA LYS A 751 -22.92 -26.97 14.18
C LYS A 751 -21.52 -26.59 13.78
N GLU A 752 -20.50 -27.35 14.20
CA GLU A 752 -19.13 -27.18 13.73
C GLU A 752 -19.01 -27.45 12.23
N ILE A 753 -19.58 -28.56 11.76
CA ILE A 753 -19.56 -28.94 10.35
C ILE A 753 -20.32 -27.90 9.51
N GLU A 754 -21.47 -27.42 9.96
CA GLU A 754 -22.27 -26.38 9.29
C GLU A 754 -21.41 -25.13 9.06
N ARG A 755 -20.72 -24.67 10.08
CA ARG A 755 -19.83 -23.51 9.99
C ARG A 755 -18.67 -23.72 9.02
N ASP A 756 -17.97 -24.85 9.14
CA ASP A 756 -16.83 -25.17 8.28
C ASP A 756 -17.24 -25.28 6.81
N VAL A 757 -18.36 -25.96 6.51
CA VAL A 757 -18.88 -26.09 5.15
C VAL A 757 -19.33 -24.73 4.61
N MET A 758 -20.03 -23.91 5.39
CA MET A 758 -20.45 -22.57 4.98
C MET A 758 -19.24 -21.68 4.64
N LEU A 759 -18.22 -21.65 5.51
CA LEU A 759 -17.00 -20.87 5.27
C LEU A 759 -16.25 -21.33 4.02
N GLN A 760 -16.14 -22.65 3.83
CA GLN A 760 -15.45 -23.19 2.66
C GLN A 760 -16.15 -22.81 1.35
N ILE A 761 -17.47 -22.88 1.31
CA ILE A 761 -18.23 -22.55 0.11
C ILE A 761 -18.22 -21.05 -0.14
N LEU A 762 -18.40 -20.22 0.90
CA LEU A 762 -18.31 -18.77 0.79
C LEU A 762 -16.94 -18.35 0.23
N ASP A 763 -15.85 -18.91 0.77
CA ASP A 763 -14.50 -18.58 0.33
C ASP A 763 -14.25 -19.01 -1.12
N GLN A 764 -14.72 -20.20 -1.51
CA GLN A 764 -14.53 -20.68 -2.88
C GLN A 764 -15.34 -19.85 -3.88
N ARG A 765 -16.63 -19.66 -3.62
CA ARG A 765 -17.51 -18.91 -4.52
C ARG A 765 -17.14 -17.43 -4.61
N TRP A 766 -16.67 -16.84 -3.49
CA TRP A 766 -16.19 -15.47 -3.50
C TRP A 766 -14.92 -15.31 -4.37
N ARG A 767 -13.98 -16.25 -4.30
CA ARG A 767 -12.78 -16.25 -5.15
C ARG A 767 -13.13 -16.38 -6.64
N ASP A 768 -14.06 -17.29 -6.97
CA ASP A 768 -14.52 -17.46 -8.34
C ASP A 768 -15.17 -16.16 -8.85
N HIS A 769 -16.01 -15.54 -8.02
CA HIS A 769 -16.67 -14.28 -8.34
C HIS A 769 -15.70 -13.12 -8.53
N LEU A 770 -14.64 -13.02 -7.72
CA LEU A 770 -13.60 -12.00 -7.91
C LEU A 770 -12.95 -12.15 -9.29
N SER A 771 -12.65 -13.36 -9.71
CA SER A 771 -12.11 -13.65 -11.05
C SER A 771 -13.10 -13.28 -12.16
N ASP A 772 -14.38 -13.62 -12.01
CA ASP A 772 -15.41 -13.27 -12.98
C ASP A 772 -15.61 -11.76 -13.09
N MET A 773 -15.54 -11.04 -11.97
CA MET A 773 -15.60 -9.58 -11.95
C MET A 773 -14.37 -8.95 -12.59
N ASP A 774 -13.16 -9.51 -12.42
CA ASP A 774 -11.98 -9.06 -13.11
C ASP A 774 -12.13 -9.22 -14.63
N TYR A 775 -12.64 -10.36 -15.11
CA TYR A 775 -12.97 -10.56 -16.55
C TYR A 775 -14.00 -9.56 -17.05
N LEU A 776 -15.05 -9.30 -16.28
CA LEU A 776 -16.07 -8.31 -16.64
C LEU A 776 -15.44 -6.91 -16.78
N ARG A 777 -14.55 -6.51 -15.84
CA ARG A 777 -13.87 -5.22 -15.83
C ARG A 777 -13.01 -5.02 -17.09
N ASP A 778 -12.29 -6.03 -17.50
CA ASP A 778 -11.43 -5.98 -18.70
C ASP A 778 -12.23 -5.76 -19.99
N GLY A 779 -13.43 -6.38 -20.06
CA GLY A 779 -14.33 -6.27 -21.21
C GLY A 779 -15.29 -5.07 -21.18
N ILE A 780 -15.49 -4.42 -20.04
CA ILE A 780 -16.60 -3.47 -19.85
C ILE A 780 -16.49 -2.22 -20.73
N HIS A 781 -15.27 -1.77 -21.04
CA HIS A 781 -15.03 -0.60 -21.90
C HIS A 781 -15.53 -0.79 -23.34
N LEU A 782 -15.64 -2.04 -23.81
CA LEU A 782 -16.21 -2.36 -25.13
C LEU A 782 -17.71 -2.02 -25.22
N ARG A 783 -18.41 -1.89 -24.10
CA ARG A 783 -19.82 -1.46 -24.04
C ARG A 783 -20.01 -0.04 -24.59
N GLN A 784 -18.96 0.79 -24.55
CA GLN A 784 -18.99 2.15 -25.13
C GLN A 784 -19.22 2.12 -26.65
N VAL A 785 -18.76 1.11 -27.37
CA VAL A 785 -19.02 0.92 -28.81
C VAL A 785 -20.53 0.75 -29.07
N ALA A 786 -21.25 0.13 -28.12
CA ALA A 786 -22.71 -0.01 -28.15
C ALA A 786 -23.47 1.20 -27.56
N GLN A 787 -22.78 2.35 -27.33
CA GLN A 787 -23.34 3.57 -26.73
C GLN A 787 -23.88 3.38 -25.30
N GLN A 788 -23.40 2.39 -24.58
CA GLN A 788 -23.71 2.19 -23.16
C GLN A 788 -22.59 2.80 -22.31
N ASP A 789 -22.98 3.43 -21.19
CA ASP A 789 -22.01 3.90 -20.22
C ASP A 789 -21.36 2.70 -19.49
N PRO A 790 -20.01 2.56 -19.57
CA PRO A 790 -19.32 1.41 -18.98
C PRO A 790 -19.56 1.24 -17.49
N LEU A 791 -19.63 2.34 -16.72
CA LEU A 791 -19.86 2.27 -15.28
C LEU A 791 -21.28 1.76 -14.95
N THR A 792 -22.28 2.24 -15.69
CA THR A 792 -23.67 1.75 -15.51
C THR A 792 -23.81 0.28 -15.90
N ALA A 793 -23.12 -0.15 -16.96
CA ALA A 793 -23.07 -1.56 -17.35
C ALA A 793 -22.38 -2.41 -16.27
N TRP A 794 -21.25 -1.95 -15.74
CA TRP A 794 -20.52 -2.57 -14.63
C TRP A 794 -21.40 -2.76 -13.39
N GLN A 795 -22.10 -1.72 -12.96
CA GLN A 795 -23.00 -1.77 -11.82
C GLN A 795 -24.11 -2.80 -12.02
N LYS A 796 -24.73 -2.81 -13.20
CA LYS A 796 -25.85 -3.68 -13.50
C LYS A 796 -25.41 -5.14 -13.66
N GLU A 797 -24.39 -5.41 -14.46
CA GLU A 797 -23.90 -6.76 -14.72
C GLU A 797 -23.27 -7.35 -13.45
N GLY A 798 -22.48 -6.55 -12.70
CA GLY A 798 -21.91 -6.97 -11.44
C GLY A 798 -22.94 -7.25 -10.34
N TYR A 799 -24.08 -6.54 -10.32
CA TYR A 799 -25.17 -6.83 -9.40
C TYR A 799 -25.80 -8.20 -9.73
N LEU A 800 -26.10 -8.48 -11.00
CA LEU A 800 -26.65 -9.76 -11.42
C LEU A 800 -25.70 -10.93 -11.13
N MET A 801 -24.39 -10.73 -11.36
CA MET A 801 -23.39 -11.75 -11.02
C MET A 801 -23.34 -12.02 -9.53
N PHE A 802 -23.52 -10.99 -8.71
CA PHE A 802 -23.53 -11.12 -7.26
C PHE A 802 -24.80 -11.82 -6.74
N GLU A 803 -25.98 -11.56 -7.34
CA GLU A 803 -27.20 -12.33 -7.05
C GLU A 803 -27.01 -13.82 -7.35
N HIS A 804 -26.41 -14.14 -8.51
CA HIS A 804 -26.10 -15.53 -8.86
C HIS A 804 -25.06 -16.15 -7.90
N LEU A 805 -24.09 -15.37 -7.41
CA LEU A 805 -23.14 -15.84 -6.40
C LEU A 805 -23.87 -16.26 -5.12
N LEU A 806 -24.74 -15.40 -4.58
CA LEU A 806 -25.46 -15.69 -3.34
C LEU A 806 -26.35 -16.94 -3.48
N GLU A 807 -27.07 -17.04 -4.59
CA GLU A 807 -27.89 -18.22 -4.93
C GLU A 807 -27.01 -19.49 -5.04
N ALA A 808 -25.88 -19.41 -5.72
CA ALA A 808 -24.96 -20.53 -5.86
C ALA A 808 -24.33 -20.96 -4.52
N VAL A 809 -24.07 -20.04 -3.61
CA VAL A 809 -23.60 -20.34 -2.24
C VAL A 809 -24.68 -21.16 -1.50
N ASP A 810 -25.92 -20.72 -1.55
CA ASP A 810 -27.00 -21.37 -0.83
C ASP A 810 -27.32 -22.76 -1.42
N ILE A 811 -27.33 -22.92 -2.74
CA ILE A 811 -27.47 -24.19 -3.43
C ILE A 811 -26.35 -25.16 -3.08
N ASP A 812 -25.10 -24.72 -3.20
CA ASP A 812 -23.97 -25.59 -2.89
C ASP A 812 -23.92 -25.94 -1.41
N TYR A 813 -24.24 -25.00 -0.52
CA TYR A 813 -24.29 -25.28 0.91
C TYR A 813 -25.30 -26.41 1.23
N VAL A 814 -26.52 -26.33 0.71
CA VAL A 814 -27.51 -27.38 0.92
C VAL A 814 -27.04 -28.72 0.35
N ARG A 815 -26.47 -28.75 -0.86
CA ARG A 815 -25.91 -29.95 -1.47
C ARG A 815 -24.83 -30.60 -0.63
N TYR A 816 -23.87 -29.80 -0.15
CA TYR A 816 -22.74 -30.33 0.64
C TYR A 816 -23.19 -30.76 2.04
N ILE A 817 -23.99 -29.94 2.76
CA ILE A 817 -24.30 -30.21 4.16
C ILE A 817 -25.19 -31.45 4.31
N THR A 818 -26.04 -31.74 3.34
CA THR A 818 -26.90 -32.92 3.34
C THR A 818 -26.15 -34.22 2.99
N HIS A 819 -25.03 -34.13 2.23
CA HIS A 819 -24.23 -35.29 1.82
C HIS A 819 -23.00 -35.55 2.70
N VAL A 820 -22.48 -34.55 3.41
CA VAL A 820 -21.26 -34.67 4.20
C VAL A 820 -21.46 -35.73 5.31
N GLU A 821 -20.53 -36.68 5.45
CA GLU A 821 -20.54 -37.70 6.52
C GLU A 821 -19.38 -37.39 7.49
N ALA A 822 -19.67 -37.26 8.79
CA ALA A 822 -18.66 -37.20 9.81
C ALA A 822 -18.02 -38.58 10.01
N THR A 823 -16.93 -38.88 9.34
CA THR A 823 -16.06 -39.99 9.72
C THR A 823 -15.26 -39.55 10.96
N ALA A 824 -15.18 -40.46 11.98
CA ALA A 824 -14.30 -40.21 13.13
C ALA A 824 -12.90 -39.92 12.60
N ALA A 825 -12.49 -38.64 12.66
CA ALA A 825 -11.21 -38.21 12.17
C ALA A 825 -10.10 -38.98 12.93
N PRO A 826 -9.06 -39.52 12.24
CA PRO A 826 -7.81 -39.72 12.89
C PRO A 826 -7.40 -38.35 13.45
N ALA A 827 -6.89 -38.32 14.69
CA ALA A 827 -6.41 -37.10 15.30
C ALA A 827 -5.50 -36.39 14.29
N ILE A 828 -5.99 -35.30 13.72
CA ILE A 828 -5.21 -34.46 12.82
C ILE A 828 -4.13 -33.89 13.72
N GLU A 829 -2.87 -34.31 13.52
CA GLU A 829 -1.73 -33.57 14.00
C GLU A 829 -1.98 -32.11 13.59
N GLU A 830 -1.91 -31.20 14.55
CA GLU A 830 -1.98 -29.77 14.31
C GLU A 830 -1.06 -29.41 13.13
N SER A 831 -1.58 -29.41 11.93
CA SER A 831 -0.88 -28.83 10.81
C SER A 831 -0.86 -27.34 11.07
N THR A 832 0.26 -26.89 11.57
CA THR A 832 0.63 -25.50 11.68
C THR A 832 0.61 -24.93 10.27
N LEU A 833 -0.38 -24.17 9.96
CA LEU A 833 -0.57 -23.30 8.82
C LEU A 833 -1.92 -23.62 8.14
N ASP A 834 -2.68 -22.61 8.06
CA ASP A 834 -3.93 -22.55 7.33
C ASP A 834 -3.71 -23.08 5.89
N GLU A 835 -4.06 -24.35 5.62
CA GLU A 835 -3.94 -24.94 4.27
C GLU A 835 -4.65 -24.10 3.19
N GLY A 836 -5.48 -23.14 3.60
CA GLY A 836 -6.16 -22.19 2.71
C GLY A 836 -5.28 -21.03 2.20
N LEU A 837 -4.14 -20.77 2.83
CA LEU A 837 -3.21 -19.68 2.47
C LEU A 837 -1.87 -20.21 1.93
N GLU A 838 -1.67 -21.52 1.84
CA GLU A 838 -0.48 -22.11 1.23
C GLU A 838 -0.35 -21.66 -0.23
N GLY A 839 0.70 -20.86 -0.52
CA GLY A 839 0.93 -20.28 -1.83
C GLY A 839 0.29 -18.91 -2.07
N ALA A 840 -0.39 -18.33 -1.08
CA ALA A 840 -0.89 -16.96 -1.19
C ALA A 840 0.26 -15.95 -1.28
N LEU A 841 0.23 -15.14 -2.33
CA LEU A 841 1.18 -14.05 -2.56
C LEU A 841 0.46 -12.73 -2.37
N THR A 842 0.99 -11.87 -1.52
CA THR A 842 0.58 -10.47 -1.52
C THR A 842 1.30 -9.75 -2.65
N ASN A 843 0.73 -8.66 -3.16
CA ASN A 843 1.45 -7.80 -4.09
C ASN A 843 2.66 -7.09 -3.41
N GLU A 844 2.95 -7.39 -2.15
CA GLU A 844 4.18 -7.02 -1.42
C GLU A 844 5.11 -8.21 -1.11
N SER A 845 4.59 -9.42 -0.89
CA SER A 845 5.39 -10.53 -0.32
C SER A 845 6.22 -11.35 -1.31
N ALA A 846 6.24 -10.99 -2.60
CA ALA A 846 7.20 -11.59 -3.53
C ALA A 846 8.68 -11.22 -3.20
N VAL A 847 8.96 -10.55 -2.08
CA VAL A 847 10.27 -9.97 -1.75
C VAL A 847 10.85 -10.40 -0.41
N ALA A 848 10.09 -11.03 0.44
CA ALA A 848 10.61 -11.44 1.75
C ALA A 848 11.58 -12.63 1.72
N THR A 849 12.09 -13.03 0.55
CA THR A 849 13.01 -14.18 0.44
C THR A 849 14.44 -13.77 0.17
N GLU A 850 15.00 -12.73 0.78
CA GLU A 850 16.45 -12.60 1.00
C GLU A 850 16.79 -11.38 1.86
N LEU A 851 16.35 -11.37 3.12
CA LEU A 851 17.10 -10.66 4.15
C LEU A 851 18.16 -11.62 4.69
N PRO A 852 19.44 -11.22 4.82
CA PRO A 852 20.41 -12.04 5.51
C PRO A 852 19.95 -12.21 6.96
N ALA A 853 19.74 -13.45 7.36
CA ALA A 853 19.35 -13.83 8.71
C ALA A 853 20.18 -13.06 9.73
N HIS A 854 19.51 -12.37 10.64
CA HIS A 854 20.13 -11.80 11.82
C HIS A 854 20.98 -12.86 12.52
N VAL A 855 22.24 -12.56 12.66
CA VAL A 855 23.22 -13.36 13.37
C VAL A 855 22.75 -13.52 14.81
N SER A 856 22.21 -14.68 15.16
CA SER A 856 22.09 -15.08 16.55
C SER A 856 23.50 -15.32 17.09
N THR A 857 23.90 -14.56 18.09
CA THR A 857 25.18 -14.70 18.77
C THR A 857 25.26 -15.98 19.59
N GLY A 858 25.78 -17.03 18.94
CA GLY A 858 26.32 -18.20 19.60
C GLY A 858 27.65 -18.54 18.91
N PRO A 859 28.68 -18.96 19.61
CA PRO A 859 30.00 -19.19 19.02
C PRO A 859 29.95 -20.41 18.11
N SER A 860 29.79 -20.22 16.81
CA SER A 860 29.95 -21.28 15.81
C SER A 860 31.25 -21.08 15.04
N ALA A 861 31.96 -22.17 14.90
CA ALA A 861 33.21 -22.29 14.16
C ALA A 861 33.11 -21.76 12.71
N PRO A 862 34.22 -21.36 12.09
CA PRO A 862 34.21 -20.70 10.79
C PRO A 862 33.75 -21.65 9.68
N THR A 863 32.58 -21.44 9.12
CA THR A 863 32.12 -22.07 7.89
C THR A 863 32.63 -21.29 6.69
N ASN A 864 33.50 -21.90 5.94
CA ASN A 864 34.12 -21.38 4.73
C ASN A 864 33.09 -21.48 3.58
N THR A 865 32.50 -20.37 3.18
CA THR A 865 31.50 -20.29 2.12
C THR A 865 32.12 -19.98 0.74
N SER A 866 32.89 -20.91 0.19
CA SER A 866 33.23 -20.90 -1.22
C SER A 866 33.06 -22.30 -1.81
N HIS A 867 31.86 -22.59 -2.31
CA HIS A 867 31.51 -23.85 -2.94
C HIS A 867 32.16 -24.08 -4.33
N GLU A 868 32.80 -23.09 -4.91
CA GLU A 868 33.32 -23.13 -6.28
C GLU A 868 34.67 -23.84 -6.47
N LYS A 869 35.35 -24.33 -5.41
CA LYS A 869 36.68 -24.91 -5.54
C LYS A 869 36.94 -26.22 -4.74
N LEU A 870 35.88 -26.95 -4.41
CA LEU A 870 36.11 -28.26 -3.74
C LEU A 870 36.51 -29.33 -4.73
N GLY A 871 37.70 -29.88 -4.58
CA GLY A 871 38.17 -31.02 -5.33
C GLY A 871 37.37 -32.28 -5.02
N ARG A 872 37.25 -33.24 -5.94
CA ARG A 872 36.49 -34.50 -5.79
C ARG A 872 36.87 -35.29 -4.54
N ASN A 873 38.05 -35.09 -3.98
CA ASN A 873 38.57 -35.82 -2.82
C ASN A 873 38.50 -35.02 -1.49
N ASP A 874 38.10 -33.76 -1.53
CA ASP A 874 38.01 -32.95 -0.33
C ASP A 874 36.83 -33.35 0.59
N PRO A 875 36.88 -33.05 1.88
CA PRO A 875 35.75 -33.30 2.78
C PRO A 875 34.51 -32.56 2.29
N CYS A 876 33.37 -33.24 2.31
CA CYS A 876 32.11 -32.62 1.89
C CYS A 876 31.70 -31.50 2.84
N TRP A 877 31.27 -30.40 2.28
CA TRP A 877 30.83 -29.20 3.00
C TRP A 877 29.64 -29.40 3.96
N CYS A 878 28.87 -30.48 3.77
CA CYS A 878 27.72 -30.80 4.62
C CYS A 878 28.07 -31.36 6.01
N GLY A 879 29.36 -31.40 6.41
CA GLY A 879 29.80 -31.90 7.71
C GLY A 879 29.76 -33.44 7.88
N SER A 880 29.38 -34.18 6.83
CA SER A 880 29.26 -35.67 6.87
C SER A 880 30.60 -36.43 7.03
N LYS A 881 31.74 -35.75 7.08
CA LYS A 881 33.11 -36.30 7.08
C LYS A 881 33.42 -37.20 5.89
N ARG A 882 32.57 -37.34 4.91
CA ARG A 882 32.80 -38.09 3.66
C ARG A 882 33.43 -37.17 2.60
N LYS A 883 34.17 -37.79 1.66
CA LYS A 883 34.74 -37.03 0.52
C LYS A 883 33.62 -36.52 -0.37
N PHE A 884 33.78 -35.31 -0.95
CA PHE A 884 32.77 -34.65 -1.79
C PHE A 884 32.19 -35.59 -2.86
N LYS A 885 33.02 -36.36 -3.57
CA LYS A 885 32.59 -37.37 -4.55
C LYS A 885 31.76 -38.54 -3.99
N GLN A 886 31.73 -38.73 -2.70
CA GLN A 886 30.98 -39.80 -2.03
C GLN A 886 29.74 -39.29 -1.30
N CYS A 887 29.49 -37.99 -1.37
CA CYS A 887 28.36 -37.30 -0.76
C CYS A 887 27.64 -36.46 -1.82
N HIS A 888 27.80 -35.14 -1.81
CA HIS A 888 27.10 -34.21 -2.72
C HIS A 888 27.70 -34.11 -4.12
N GLY A 889 28.91 -34.59 -4.31
CA GLY A 889 29.54 -34.68 -5.64
C GLY A 889 29.31 -36.03 -6.37
N ARG A 890 28.24 -36.76 -6.02
CA ARG A 890 27.82 -38.00 -6.68
C ARG A 890 26.83 -37.64 -7.78
N SER A 891 27.32 -37.37 -8.97
CA SER A 891 26.57 -37.28 -10.24
C SER A 891 26.73 -38.60 -10.98
#